data_bf1a3d7abb4ef145454549a087787dce
#
_entry.id   bf1a3d7abb4ef145454549a087787dce
#
_cell.length_a   1.000
_cell.length_b   1.000
_cell.length_c   1.000
_cell.angle_alpha   90.00
_cell.angle_beta   90.00
_cell.angle_gamma   90.00
#
_symmetry.space_group_name_H-M   'P 1'
#
loop_
_entity.id
_entity.type
_entity.pdbx_description
1 polymer ?
#
loop_
_entity_poly.entity_id
_entity_poly.type
_entity_poly.pdbx_seq_one_letter_code
_entity_poly.pdbx_strand_id
1 'polypeptide(L)'
;MGPSRHAPVQFGLYEVDLDDGEVRKSGVRIKVQHQPFKVLQVLLEHPGELVTREQLHARIWRDTSYGDFDQAVNVAVAKLRTALGDSAENPRFIETVPRRGYRFIAPVHTEAVTAELSLYTAAKPGSEEISIKPPKPPQRLRVRIRVAFAVAIGVVAVAVASIFLVRPAQKTYTLRRISFGKGAIRSARFAPDGHSIVYGAAWNGKPVQLFWAQGDSPGARPYAIPDADILSVSPEGELAILMNRRASVGWASRGTLATMPIAGGSPREILENVQDADWDEKGKNLAIVHWEGRRCSLEFPIGISVYAVTGGHWLSNIRVSPRGEIAFLEHPLEGDDAGFVEIIDPNGQKRVLGGFWFSVRGLAWDPSGDSLWFSASEAQGERERPRSVYRLTLTGNLHRVASESSELTLHDVSRERVLLLTRDVERYEVLTNVSGVDRDFSWLDFSRADDLSLDGRSVLLTVEGEAAGRDYEVYVRNIDGSPPIEVGPGYGSAISPDGNWALAIAPFANGPEVVPQLVLLPIGKGAPRNLTQDAIAHYSAGWFPDGRQIVFVGSKPGHAVQSWIQDLNGGTAQPITPEGTSGTRISPDGKLLSAMDEEGTIWVYALNGDKPSLLKGSEKGDTPVGWSQDGRQFYVARSDHLPVKVYRLEQSRGKRDLVRELAPPDPAGVIPDISSVFASGEGGTLVYSYFRLQSDLYIATSK
;
A
#
# COMPACT_ATOMS: atom_id res chain seq x y z
N MET A 1 -50.64 34.45 5.48
CA MET A 1 -49.85 33.79 6.54
C MET A 1 -48.65 33.22 5.81
N GLY A 2 -47.49 33.83 5.97
CA GLY A 2 -46.22 33.30 5.45
C GLY A 2 -45.78 32.10 6.32
N PRO A 3 -44.95 31.16 5.80
CA PRO A 3 -44.48 30.01 6.59
C PRO A 3 -43.68 30.53 7.76
N SER A 4 -43.94 29.98 8.96
CA SER A 4 -43.21 30.25 10.17
C SER A 4 -41.75 29.81 9.98
N ARG A 5 -40.80 30.76 9.99
CA ARG A 5 -39.36 30.45 9.97
C ARG A 5 -39.00 29.75 11.29
N HIS A 6 -38.26 28.65 11.18
CA HIS A 6 -37.72 27.98 12.35
C HIS A 6 -36.59 28.83 12.97
N ALA A 7 -36.55 28.91 14.29
CA ALA A 7 -35.45 29.59 14.96
C ALA A 7 -34.12 28.86 14.70
N PRO A 8 -33.00 29.59 14.55
CA PRO A 8 -31.68 28.95 14.35
C PRO A 8 -31.32 28.02 15.49
N VAL A 9 -30.76 26.86 15.15
CA VAL A 9 -30.30 25.85 16.11
C VAL A 9 -28.84 26.14 16.49
N GLN A 10 -28.56 26.24 17.78
CA GLN A 10 -27.22 26.52 18.28
C GLN A 10 -26.63 25.32 19.03
N PHE A 11 -25.36 24.98 18.76
CA PHE A 11 -24.57 23.99 19.51
C PHE A 11 -23.08 24.35 19.52
N GLY A 12 -22.47 24.35 20.68
CA GLY A 12 -21.08 24.77 20.83
C GLY A 12 -20.84 26.18 20.27
N LEU A 13 -19.99 26.30 19.24
CA LEU A 13 -19.69 27.56 18.56
C LEU A 13 -20.47 27.70 17.22
N TYR A 14 -21.38 26.78 16.94
CA TYR A 14 -22.10 26.70 15.69
C TYR A 14 -23.55 27.16 15.82
N GLU A 15 -24.02 27.84 14.79
CA GLU A 15 -25.38 28.28 14.57
C GLU A 15 -25.83 27.75 13.20
N VAL A 16 -26.96 27.04 13.15
CA VAL A 16 -27.49 26.41 11.96
C VAL A 16 -28.87 26.96 11.66
N ASP A 17 -29.00 27.58 10.49
CA ASP A 17 -30.30 27.93 9.92
C ASP A 17 -30.76 26.77 9.03
N LEU A 18 -31.80 26.07 9.51
CA LEU A 18 -32.33 24.88 8.82
C LEU A 18 -33.18 25.25 7.60
N ASP A 19 -33.73 26.45 7.53
CA ASP A 19 -34.57 26.91 6.44
C ASP A 19 -33.71 27.43 5.27
N ASP A 20 -32.65 28.21 5.58
CA ASP A 20 -31.73 28.77 4.56
C ASP A 20 -30.56 27.80 4.23
N GLY A 21 -30.41 26.72 4.96
CA GLY A 21 -29.35 25.72 4.73
C GLY A 21 -27.95 26.24 5.07
N GLU A 22 -27.81 27.16 6.00
CA GLU A 22 -26.58 27.81 6.39
C GLU A 22 -26.04 27.30 7.73
N VAL A 23 -24.71 27.14 7.78
CA VAL A 23 -23.99 26.87 9.04
C VAL A 23 -22.99 27.98 9.28
N ARG A 24 -23.00 28.54 10.48
CA ARG A 24 -22.05 29.58 10.91
C ARG A 24 -21.26 29.10 12.11
N LYS A 25 -19.99 29.42 12.18
CA LYS A 25 -19.12 29.18 13.32
C LYS A 25 -18.67 30.51 13.90
N SER A 26 -19.03 30.81 15.12
CA SER A 26 -18.77 32.13 15.75
C SER A 26 -19.16 33.28 14.83
N GLY A 27 -20.35 33.21 14.21
CA GLY A 27 -20.88 34.22 13.29
C GLY A 27 -20.35 34.15 11.85
N VAL A 28 -19.28 33.40 11.57
CA VAL A 28 -18.69 33.27 10.24
C VAL A 28 -19.31 32.09 9.48
N ARG A 29 -19.82 32.33 8.28
CA ARG A 29 -20.42 31.28 7.44
C ARG A 29 -19.36 30.24 7.02
N ILE A 30 -19.63 28.95 7.24
CA ILE A 30 -18.83 27.84 6.76
C ILE A 30 -19.54 27.09 5.64
N LYS A 31 -18.77 26.59 4.67
CA LYS A 31 -19.33 25.88 3.51
C LYS A 31 -19.57 24.42 3.86
N VAL A 32 -20.83 24.00 3.93
CA VAL A 32 -21.23 22.61 4.08
C VAL A 32 -21.92 22.19 2.78
N GLN A 33 -21.57 21.01 2.24
CA GLN A 33 -22.19 20.48 1.04
C GLN A 33 -23.63 20.04 1.32
N HIS A 34 -24.47 19.96 0.29
CA HIS A 34 -25.91 19.70 0.41
C HIS A 34 -26.26 18.38 1.12
N GLN A 35 -25.60 17.25 0.78
CA GLN A 35 -25.87 15.97 1.44
C GLN A 35 -25.39 15.92 2.89
N PRO A 36 -24.14 16.31 3.24
CA PRO A 36 -23.70 16.53 4.61
C PRO A 36 -24.62 17.43 5.43
N PHE A 37 -25.16 18.50 4.83
CA PHE A 37 -26.11 19.37 5.51
C PHE A 37 -27.43 18.66 5.83
N LYS A 38 -27.96 17.85 4.90
CA LYS A 38 -29.16 17.04 5.16
C LYS A 38 -28.96 16.02 6.27
N VAL A 39 -27.76 15.42 6.36
CA VAL A 39 -27.42 14.54 7.50
C VAL A 39 -27.45 15.32 8.81
N LEU A 40 -26.85 16.53 8.85
CA LEU A 40 -26.88 17.38 10.04
C LEU A 40 -28.32 17.74 10.44
N GLN A 41 -29.16 18.09 9.46
CA GLN A 41 -30.57 18.40 9.70
C GLN A 41 -31.30 17.25 10.38
N VAL A 42 -31.18 16.02 9.86
CA VAL A 42 -31.84 14.84 10.43
C VAL A 42 -31.30 14.54 11.84
N LEU A 43 -30.01 14.73 12.07
CA LEU A 43 -29.40 14.52 13.39
C LEU A 43 -29.82 15.58 14.41
N LEU A 44 -30.03 16.83 13.99
CA LEU A 44 -30.51 17.93 14.85
C LEU A 44 -32.02 17.89 15.10
N GLU A 45 -32.80 17.16 14.30
CA GLU A 45 -34.21 16.84 14.60
C GLU A 45 -34.36 15.86 15.76
N HIS A 46 -33.31 15.04 16.03
CA HIS A 46 -33.30 14.00 17.05
C HIS A 46 -32.03 14.07 17.96
N PRO A 47 -31.78 15.20 18.64
CA PRO A 47 -30.56 15.36 19.43
C PRO A 47 -30.54 14.38 20.61
N GLY A 48 -29.41 13.69 20.78
CA GLY A 48 -29.23 12.66 21.80
C GLY A 48 -29.78 11.28 21.44
N GLU A 49 -30.59 11.16 20.41
CA GLU A 49 -31.17 9.89 19.97
C GLU A 49 -30.32 9.21 18.88
N LEU A 50 -30.44 7.88 18.78
CA LEU A 50 -29.82 7.12 17.72
C LEU A 50 -30.63 7.26 16.42
N VAL A 51 -30.05 7.84 15.39
CA VAL A 51 -30.58 7.84 14.04
C VAL A 51 -29.95 6.69 13.26
N THR A 52 -30.76 5.73 12.83
CA THR A 52 -30.25 4.54 12.13
C THR A 52 -29.86 4.86 10.67
N ARG A 53 -29.03 3.99 10.08
CA ARG A 53 -28.62 4.15 8.67
C ARG A 53 -29.82 4.11 7.74
N GLU A 54 -30.79 3.23 8.01
CA GLU A 54 -32.03 3.11 7.24
C GLU A 54 -32.89 4.38 7.34
N GLN A 55 -32.91 5.03 8.50
CA GLN A 55 -33.63 6.30 8.69
C GLN A 55 -32.97 7.44 7.88
N LEU A 56 -31.63 7.53 7.92
CA LEU A 56 -30.89 8.48 7.10
C LEU A 56 -31.13 8.24 5.61
N HIS A 57 -31.10 6.98 5.20
CA HIS A 57 -31.40 6.58 3.82
C HIS A 57 -32.79 7.00 3.38
N ALA A 58 -33.82 6.61 4.13
CA ALA A 58 -35.22 6.89 3.81
C ALA A 58 -35.52 8.39 3.72
N ARG A 59 -34.75 9.25 4.42
CA ARG A 59 -34.93 10.69 4.43
C ARG A 59 -34.14 11.44 3.37
N ILE A 60 -32.93 11.01 3.06
CA ILE A 60 -31.99 11.78 2.26
C ILE A 60 -31.87 11.27 0.81
N TRP A 61 -32.04 9.95 0.60
CA TRP A 61 -31.81 9.29 -0.71
C TRP A 61 -33.05 8.55 -1.25
N ARG A 62 -34.26 9.07 -1.04
CA ARG A 62 -35.55 8.44 -1.42
C ARG A 62 -35.65 8.02 -2.90
N ASP A 63 -34.99 8.74 -3.80
CA ASP A 63 -35.17 8.60 -5.25
C ASP A 63 -33.99 7.95 -5.97
N THR A 64 -32.99 7.44 -5.23
CA THR A 64 -31.82 6.80 -5.83
C THR A 64 -31.88 5.29 -5.69
N SER A 65 -32.21 4.59 -6.78
CA SER A 65 -32.39 3.13 -6.82
C SER A 65 -31.09 2.34 -7.04
N TYR A 66 -29.92 2.97 -7.13
CA TYR A 66 -28.64 2.33 -7.41
C TYR A 66 -27.52 3.02 -6.62
N GLY A 67 -26.83 2.26 -5.76
CA GLY A 67 -25.62 2.66 -5.05
C GLY A 67 -25.50 2.07 -3.64
N ASP A 68 -24.28 1.90 -3.17
CA ASP A 68 -23.97 1.51 -1.78
C ASP A 68 -24.35 2.67 -0.84
N PHE A 69 -25.51 2.54 -0.19
CA PHE A 69 -26.06 3.56 0.70
C PHE A 69 -25.25 3.75 1.96
N ASP A 70 -24.66 2.68 2.47
CA ASP A 70 -23.82 2.73 3.66
C ASP A 70 -22.59 3.58 3.40
N GLN A 71 -22.00 3.47 2.24
CA GLN A 71 -20.88 4.29 1.81
C GLN A 71 -21.29 5.76 1.61
N ALA A 72 -22.45 6.02 0.97
CA ALA A 72 -22.92 7.39 0.79
C ALA A 72 -23.19 8.10 2.13
N VAL A 73 -23.77 7.41 3.11
CA VAL A 73 -23.98 7.92 4.48
C VAL A 73 -22.63 8.16 5.16
N ASN A 74 -21.69 7.21 5.08
CA ASN A 74 -20.35 7.35 5.68
C ASN A 74 -19.61 8.56 5.11
N VAL A 75 -19.61 8.74 3.78
CA VAL A 75 -18.98 9.88 3.12
C VAL A 75 -19.64 11.20 3.52
N ALA A 76 -20.97 11.24 3.60
CA ALA A 76 -21.69 12.45 4.02
C ALA A 76 -21.36 12.82 5.47
N VAL A 77 -21.31 11.84 6.38
CA VAL A 77 -20.93 12.06 7.79
C VAL A 77 -19.46 12.46 7.93
N ALA A 78 -18.55 11.85 7.19
CA ALA A 78 -17.13 12.22 7.19
C ALA A 78 -16.92 13.69 6.74
N LYS A 79 -17.57 14.10 5.65
CA LYS A 79 -17.53 15.50 5.17
C LYS A 79 -18.17 16.47 6.18
N LEU A 80 -19.23 16.06 6.86
CA LEU A 80 -19.86 16.85 7.91
C LEU A 80 -18.94 17.04 9.10
N ARG A 81 -18.28 15.98 9.57
CA ARG A 81 -17.28 16.05 10.62
C ARG A 81 -16.13 17.00 10.26
N THR A 82 -15.61 16.88 9.06
CA THR A 82 -14.57 17.79 8.56
C THR A 82 -15.02 19.26 8.63
N ALA A 83 -16.25 19.56 8.21
CA ALA A 83 -16.80 20.92 8.24
C ALA A 83 -17.00 21.43 9.68
N LEU A 84 -17.39 20.56 10.61
CA LEU A 84 -17.60 20.90 12.02
C LEU A 84 -16.32 20.80 12.87
N GLY A 85 -15.18 20.37 12.32
CA GLY A 85 -13.96 20.12 13.09
C GLY A 85 -14.15 19.02 14.14
N ASP A 86 -14.93 17.98 13.82
CA ASP A 86 -15.22 16.83 14.66
C ASP A 86 -14.39 15.61 14.23
N SER A 87 -14.23 14.62 15.11
CA SER A 87 -13.47 13.38 14.87
C SER A 87 -14.31 12.16 15.21
N ALA A 88 -14.15 11.08 14.45
CA ALA A 88 -14.82 9.81 14.73
C ALA A 88 -14.27 9.12 15.98
N GLU A 89 -12.98 9.31 16.29
CA GLU A 89 -12.27 8.66 17.40
C GLU A 89 -12.52 9.36 18.74
N ASN A 90 -12.74 10.69 18.70
CA ASN A 90 -13.09 11.49 19.87
C ASN A 90 -14.21 12.47 19.50
N PRO A 91 -15.45 11.98 19.34
CA PRO A 91 -16.56 12.75 18.84
C PRO A 91 -17.00 13.83 19.82
N ARG A 92 -17.12 15.05 19.33
CA ARG A 92 -17.62 16.22 20.06
C ARG A 92 -19.08 16.51 19.71
N PHE A 93 -19.49 16.19 18.50
CA PHE A 93 -20.81 16.48 17.95
C PHE A 93 -21.52 15.25 17.45
N ILE A 94 -20.83 14.36 16.71
CA ILE A 94 -21.45 13.21 16.04
C ILE A 94 -20.77 11.91 16.48
N GLU A 95 -21.45 11.14 17.30
CA GLU A 95 -21.01 9.80 17.73
C GLU A 95 -21.40 8.77 16.65
N THR A 96 -20.48 7.84 16.34
CA THR A 96 -20.79 6.64 15.55
C THR A 96 -21.21 5.52 16.52
N VAL A 97 -22.39 4.96 16.31
CA VAL A 97 -22.82 3.74 17.00
C VAL A 97 -22.59 2.56 16.05
N PRO A 98 -21.59 1.72 16.29
CA PRO A 98 -21.17 0.68 15.34
C PRO A 98 -22.33 -0.20 14.87
N ARG A 99 -22.42 -0.44 13.57
CA ARG A 99 -23.45 -1.24 12.89
C ARG A 99 -24.90 -0.76 13.05
N ARG A 100 -25.15 0.39 13.71
CA ARG A 100 -26.51 0.88 13.98
C ARG A 100 -26.80 2.25 13.37
N GLY A 101 -25.87 3.20 13.42
CA GLY A 101 -26.11 4.55 12.92
C GLY A 101 -25.28 5.62 13.61
N TYR A 102 -25.85 6.82 13.73
CA TYR A 102 -25.18 8.00 14.27
C TYR A 102 -26.05 8.69 15.32
N ARG A 103 -25.43 9.43 16.25
CA ARG A 103 -26.10 10.18 17.30
C ARG A 103 -25.48 11.58 17.39
N PHE A 104 -26.30 12.61 17.52
CA PHE A 104 -25.81 13.94 17.83
C PHE A 104 -25.67 14.08 19.34
N ILE A 105 -24.47 14.30 19.87
CA ILE A 105 -24.18 14.22 21.31
C ILE A 105 -23.96 15.59 21.98
N ALA A 106 -23.86 16.67 21.22
CA ALA A 106 -23.70 18.00 21.80
C ALA A 106 -25.04 18.57 22.27
N PRO A 107 -25.05 19.41 23.34
CA PRO A 107 -26.25 20.14 23.75
C PRO A 107 -26.72 21.07 22.65
N VAL A 108 -28.01 21.02 22.32
CA VAL A 108 -28.63 21.85 21.28
C VAL A 108 -29.57 22.86 21.95
N HIS A 109 -29.45 24.13 21.56
CA HIS A 109 -30.27 25.23 22.04
C HIS A 109 -31.04 25.86 20.88
N THR A 110 -32.33 26.06 21.08
CA THR A 110 -33.19 26.85 20.17
C THR A 110 -33.76 28.04 20.96
N GLU A 111 -33.92 29.19 20.35
CA GLU A 111 -34.44 30.38 21.01
C GLU A 111 -35.81 30.19 21.71
N ALA A 112 -36.60 29.22 21.27
CA ALA A 112 -37.88 28.87 21.91
C ALA A 112 -37.76 28.35 23.35
N VAL A 113 -36.65 27.70 23.69
CA VAL A 113 -36.39 27.15 25.03
C VAL A 113 -35.96 28.24 26.02
N THR A 114 -35.32 29.32 25.52
CA THR A 114 -34.88 30.45 26.34
C THR A 114 -36.07 31.29 26.85
N ALA A 115 -37.20 31.35 26.12
CA ALA A 115 -38.42 32.06 26.50
C ALA A 115 -39.19 31.34 27.59
N GLU A 116 -39.20 29.99 27.64
CA GLU A 116 -39.87 29.23 28.69
C GLU A 116 -39.09 29.27 30.03
N LEU A 117 -37.76 29.31 30.00
CA LEU A 117 -36.98 29.46 31.27
C LEU A 117 -37.11 30.86 31.88
N SER A 118 -37.46 31.89 31.09
CA SER A 118 -37.67 33.25 31.58
C SER A 118 -39.04 33.46 32.23
N LEU A 119 -40.02 32.60 31.90
CA LEU A 119 -41.39 32.69 32.46
C LEU A 119 -41.54 31.92 33.80
N TYR A 120 -40.58 31.08 34.15
CA TYR A 120 -40.62 30.30 35.41
C TYR A 120 -39.99 31.06 36.61
N THR A 121 -39.41 32.24 36.41
CA THR A 121 -38.82 33.07 37.46
C THR A 121 -39.71 34.21 37.93
N ALA A 122 -40.97 34.31 37.48
CA ALA A 122 -41.89 35.40 37.80
C ALA A 122 -43.22 34.92 38.44
N ALA A 123 -43.21 34.02 39.43
CA ALA A 123 -44.34 33.79 40.29
C ALA A 123 -43.88 33.64 41.74
N LYS A 124 -44.00 34.73 42.52
CA LYS A 124 -44.03 34.71 43.97
C LYS A 124 -45.41 34.21 44.46
N PRO A 125 -45.43 33.49 45.56
CA PRO A 125 -46.30 33.90 46.67
C PRO A 125 -45.51 34.05 47.96
N GLY A 126 -45.93 35.04 48.70
CA GLY A 126 -45.30 35.45 49.92
C GLY A 126 -45.57 34.52 51.10
N SER A 127 -44.73 34.60 52.04
CA SER A 127 -44.98 34.87 53.46
C SER A 127 -43.78 34.48 54.35
N GLU A 128 -43.56 35.38 55.28
CA GLU A 128 -42.91 35.27 56.58
C GLU A 128 -41.37 35.26 56.67
N GLU A 129 -40.91 36.45 57.09
CA GLU A 129 -39.57 36.75 57.59
C GLU A 129 -39.25 35.94 58.84
N ILE A 130 -38.17 35.15 58.79
CA ILE A 130 -37.35 34.90 59.96
C ILE A 130 -35.95 35.41 59.64
N SER A 131 -35.66 36.56 60.19
CA SER A 131 -34.38 37.27 60.10
C SER A 131 -33.34 36.54 60.94
N ILE A 132 -32.45 35.77 60.24
CA ILE A 132 -31.19 35.35 60.83
C ILE A 132 -30.06 36.02 59.99
N LYS A 133 -29.48 37.07 60.56
CA LYS A 133 -28.25 37.71 59.98
C LYS A 133 -27.11 36.74 59.97
N PRO A 134 -26.57 36.35 58.81
CA PRO A 134 -25.29 35.67 58.76
C PRO A 134 -24.14 36.58 59.11
N PRO A 135 -23.12 36.13 59.86
CA PRO A 135 -21.96 36.94 60.20
C PRO A 135 -21.17 37.26 58.90
N LYS A 136 -20.78 38.53 58.76
CA LYS A 136 -19.92 39.02 57.65
C LYS A 136 -18.59 38.27 57.68
N PRO A 137 -18.21 37.54 56.63
CA PRO A 137 -16.86 36.97 56.54
C PRO A 137 -15.82 38.08 56.42
N PRO A 138 -14.65 37.95 57.06
CA PRO A 138 -13.64 38.99 57.08
C PRO A 138 -13.15 39.33 55.67
N GLN A 139 -13.18 40.58 55.29
CA GLN A 139 -12.80 41.11 53.95
C GLN A 139 -11.40 40.67 53.47
N ARG A 140 -10.53 40.32 54.41
CA ARG A 140 -9.16 39.87 54.08
C ARG A 140 -9.09 38.44 53.41
N LEU A 141 -10.07 37.57 53.58
CA LEU A 141 -10.08 36.24 52.98
C LEU A 141 -10.51 36.29 51.50
N ARG A 142 -11.44 37.19 51.16
CA ARG A 142 -11.90 37.38 49.76
C ARG A 142 -10.82 37.95 48.85
N VAL A 143 -9.93 38.81 49.35
CA VAL A 143 -8.81 39.32 48.58
C VAL A 143 -7.78 38.23 48.34
N ARG A 144 -7.46 37.39 49.33
CA ARG A 144 -6.50 36.28 49.18
C ARG A 144 -7.01 35.22 48.19
N ILE A 145 -8.29 34.87 48.18
CA ILE A 145 -8.88 33.91 47.21
C ILE A 145 -8.86 34.49 45.79
N ARG A 146 -9.17 35.79 45.63
CA ARG A 146 -9.11 36.45 44.31
C ARG A 146 -7.69 36.53 43.76
N VAL A 147 -6.71 36.81 44.62
CA VAL A 147 -5.30 36.82 44.22
C VAL A 147 -4.79 35.42 43.89
N ALA A 148 -5.16 34.41 44.71
CA ALA A 148 -4.80 33.00 44.40
C ALA A 148 -5.43 32.52 43.10
N PHE A 149 -6.67 32.89 42.79
CA PHE A 149 -7.34 32.54 41.54
C PHE A 149 -6.72 33.28 40.34
N ALA A 150 -6.36 34.54 40.48
CA ALA A 150 -5.66 35.30 39.45
C ALA A 150 -4.25 34.74 39.17
N VAL A 151 -3.52 34.34 40.23
CA VAL A 151 -2.21 33.69 40.07
C VAL A 151 -2.37 32.31 39.41
N ALA A 152 -3.37 31.52 39.79
CA ALA A 152 -3.66 30.23 39.14
C ALA A 152 -4.00 30.38 37.64
N ILE A 153 -4.83 31.37 37.29
CA ILE A 153 -5.15 31.71 35.90
C ILE A 153 -3.88 32.17 35.17
N GLY A 154 -3.04 33.00 35.81
CA GLY A 154 -1.76 33.44 35.25
C GLY A 154 -0.81 32.25 34.97
N VAL A 155 -0.69 31.30 35.90
CA VAL A 155 0.13 30.09 35.73
C VAL A 155 -0.41 29.21 34.60
N VAL A 156 -1.73 29.04 34.54
CA VAL A 156 -2.37 28.28 33.44
C VAL A 156 -2.17 28.99 32.09
N ALA A 157 -2.32 30.33 32.05
CA ALA A 157 -2.09 31.12 30.84
C ALA A 157 -0.62 31.04 30.38
N VAL A 158 0.34 31.10 31.32
CA VAL A 158 1.77 30.91 31.03
C VAL A 158 2.06 29.47 30.57
N ALA A 159 1.48 28.46 31.21
CA ALA A 159 1.62 27.07 30.78
C ALA A 159 1.03 26.83 29.38
N VAL A 160 -0.15 27.38 29.10
CA VAL A 160 -0.78 27.33 27.76
C VAL A 160 0.05 28.10 26.74
N ALA A 161 0.51 29.31 27.07
CA ALA A 161 1.40 30.10 26.21
C ALA A 161 2.74 29.36 25.97
N SER A 162 3.29 28.70 26.99
CA SER A 162 4.50 27.89 26.87
C SER A 162 4.28 26.67 25.92
N ILE A 163 3.12 26.04 25.99
CA ILE A 163 2.76 24.93 25.05
C ILE A 163 2.64 25.46 23.61
N PHE A 164 2.13 26.68 23.40
CA PHE A 164 2.07 27.31 22.09
C PHE A 164 3.42 27.85 21.60
N LEU A 165 4.28 28.32 22.50
CA LEU A 165 5.62 28.84 22.18
C LEU A 165 6.67 27.73 22.00
N VAL A 166 6.44 26.52 22.58
CA VAL A 166 7.34 25.36 22.49
C VAL A 166 6.88 24.36 21.38
N ARG A 167 5.87 24.70 20.57
CA ARG A 167 5.66 23.92 19.34
C ARG A 167 6.94 24.08 18.50
N PRO A 168 7.72 23.00 18.32
CA PRO A 168 8.87 23.07 17.42
C PRO A 168 8.34 23.54 16.07
N ALA A 169 8.90 24.61 15.53
CA ALA A 169 8.57 25.07 14.19
C ALA A 169 8.71 23.85 13.26
N GLN A 170 7.64 23.47 12.58
CA GLN A 170 7.73 22.42 11.58
C GLN A 170 8.77 22.88 10.57
N LYS A 171 9.92 22.19 10.54
CA LYS A 171 10.96 22.48 9.57
C LYS A 171 10.35 22.28 8.18
N THR A 172 10.30 23.35 7.41
CA THR A 172 9.90 23.27 6.01
C THR A 172 11.11 22.85 5.17
N TYR A 173 10.93 21.86 4.32
CA TYR A 173 11.97 21.41 3.40
C TYR A 173 11.81 22.08 2.05
N THR A 174 12.91 22.57 1.51
CA THR A 174 12.97 23.08 0.14
C THR A 174 13.47 21.94 -0.75
N LEU A 175 12.65 21.55 -1.71
CA LEU A 175 12.97 20.51 -2.70
C LEU A 175 13.66 21.16 -3.92
N ARG A 176 14.82 20.65 -4.29
CA ARG A 176 15.53 21.03 -5.51
C ARG A 176 15.70 19.80 -6.39
N ARG A 177 15.08 19.82 -7.56
CA ARG A 177 15.15 18.73 -8.54
C ARG A 177 16.54 18.65 -9.17
N ILE A 178 17.07 17.43 -9.34
CA ILE A 178 18.37 17.13 -9.92
C ILE A 178 18.30 16.22 -11.16
N SER A 179 17.23 15.46 -11.35
CA SER A 179 17.03 14.64 -12.53
C SER A 179 16.01 15.24 -13.49
N PHE A 180 16.21 15.04 -14.80
CA PHE A 180 15.33 15.59 -15.84
C PHE A 180 14.97 14.55 -16.92
N GLY A 181 15.29 13.28 -16.71
CA GLY A 181 14.93 12.18 -17.60
C GLY A 181 13.46 11.77 -17.42
N LYS A 182 12.91 11.07 -18.41
CA LYS A 182 11.61 10.41 -18.32
C LYS A 182 11.82 8.92 -18.06
N GLY A 183 11.46 8.45 -16.87
CA GLY A 183 11.65 7.05 -16.48
C GLY A 183 11.78 6.85 -14.98
N ALA A 184 12.32 5.70 -14.58
CA ALA A 184 12.43 5.27 -13.20
C ALA A 184 13.83 5.54 -12.63
N ILE A 185 13.90 6.10 -11.43
CA ILE A 185 15.11 6.11 -10.60
C ILE A 185 14.96 4.99 -9.59
N ARG A 186 15.96 4.11 -9.53
CA ARG A 186 15.90 2.91 -8.69
C ARG A 186 16.56 3.12 -7.35
N SER A 187 17.68 3.80 -7.34
CA SER A 187 18.48 4.05 -6.15
C SER A 187 19.31 5.31 -6.30
N ALA A 188 19.70 5.93 -5.21
CA ALA A 188 20.60 7.08 -5.20
C ALA A 188 21.36 7.15 -3.87
N ARG A 189 22.63 7.59 -3.92
CA ARG A 189 23.51 7.73 -2.76
C ARG A 189 24.31 9.01 -2.86
N PHE A 190 24.56 9.64 -1.71
CA PHE A 190 25.57 10.68 -1.62
C PHE A 190 26.96 10.07 -1.75
N ALA A 191 27.84 10.77 -2.45
CA ALA A 191 29.27 10.50 -2.40
C ALA A 191 29.87 10.96 -1.05
N PRO A 192 31.09 10.54 -0.68
CA PRO A 192 31.72 10.90 0.58
C PRO A 192 31.91 12.42 0.79
N ASP A 193 31.92 13.20 -0.30
CA ASP A 193 32.00 14.67 -0.26
C ASP A 193 30.69 15.32 0.24
N GLY A 194 29.59 14.55 0.36
CA GLY A 194 28.27 15.01 0.81
C GLY A 194 27.50 15.84 -0.22
N HIS A 195 28.07 16.10 -1.40
CA HIS A 195 27.50 16.97 -2.45
C HIS A 195 27.29 16.26 -3.79
N SER A 196 28.21 15.39 -4.18
CA SER A 196 28.06 14.55 -5.37
C SER A 196 27.10 13.39 -5.09
N ILE A 197 26.44 12.94 -6.15
CA ILE A 197 25.39 11.90 -6.06
C ILE A 197 25.67 10.86 -7.13
N VAL A 198 25.60 9.59 -6.74
CA VAL A 198 25.54 8.44 -7.66
C VAL A 198 24.14 7.89 -7.64
N TYR A 199 23.51 7.69 -8.81
CA TYR A 199 22.18 7.14 -8.89
C TYR A 199 21.99 6.20 -10.07
N GLY A 200 21.12 5.22 -9.91
CA GLY A 200 20.70 4.29 -10.95
C GLY A 200 19.37 4.70 -11.55
N ALA A 201 19.30 4.83 -12.87
CA ALA A 201 18.07 5.23 -13.55
C ALA A 201 17.85 4.50 -14.88
N ALA A 202 16.59 4.18 -15.17
CA ALA A 202 16.12 3.62 -16.43
C ALA A 202 15.38 4.70 -17.23
N TRP A 203 16.08 5.36 -18.13
CA TRP A 203 15.51 6.43 -18.95
C TRP A 203 14.98 5.92 -20.29
N ASN A 204 13.74 6.34 -20.64
CA ASN A 204 13.10 6.07 -21.94
C ASN A 204 13.02 4.56 -22.27
N GLY A 205 12.74 3.71 -21.27
CA GLY A 205 12.63 2.27 -21.43
C GLY A 205 13.96 1.52 -21.64
N LYS A 206 15.09 2.19 -21.46
CA LYS A 206 16.41 1.55 -21.48
C LYS A 206 16.69 0.83 -20.16
N PRO A 207 17.58 -0.17 -20.13
CA PRO A 207 18.06 -0.78 -18.90
C PRO A 207 18.59 0.27 -17.91
N VAL A 208 18.63 -0.06 -16.63
CA VAL A 208 19.16 0.84 -15.60
C VAL A 208 20.63 1.11 -15.87
N GLN A 209 21.01 2.36 -15.80
CA GLN A 209 22.38 2.83 -15.95
C GLN A 209 22.76 3.70 -14.75
N LEU A 210 24.00 3.60 -14.32
CA LEU A 210 24.56 4.47 -13.29
C LEU A 210 24.88 5.85 -13.84
N PHE A 211 24.58 6.86 -13.03
CA PHE A 211 24.89 8.27 -13.30
C PHE A 211 25.62 8.90 -12.12
N TRP A 212 26.55 9.77 -12.42
CA TRP A 212 27.15 10.68 -11.46
C TRP A 212 26.64 12.10 -11.70
N ALA A 213 26.20 12.77 -10.66
CA ALA A 213 25.73 14.14 -10.72
C ALA A 213 26.38 14.98 -9.61
N GLN A 214 26.66 16.23 -9.91
CA GLN A 214 27.04 17.22 -8.93
C GLN A 214 25.78 17.90 -8.42
N GLY A 215 25.60 17.97 -7.09
CA GLY A 215 24.39 18.51 -6.50
C GLY A 215 24.00 19.91 -7.00
N ASP A 216 24.93 20.73 -7.44
CA ASP A 216 24.69 22.11 -7.89
C ASP A 216 24.61 22.27 -9.42
N SER A 217 24.86 21.20 -10.18
CA SER A 217 24.85 21.22 -11.65
C SER A 217 23.70 20.39 -12.21
N PRO A 218 22.94 20.87 -13.20
CA PRO A 218 21.85 20.12 -13.81
C PRO A 218 22.31 18.97 -14.75
N GLY A 219 23.59 18.73 -14.88
CA GLY A 219 24.15 17.70 -15.77
C GLY A 219 24.55 16.44 -15.02
N ALA A 220 24.07 15.27 -15.46
CA ALA A 220 24.53 13.98 -14.99
C ALA A 220 25.40 13.29 -16.05
N ARG A 221 26.46 12.62 -15.61
CA ARG A 221 27.38 11.85 -16.49
C ARG A 221 27.09 10.35 -16.27
N PRO A 222 26.84 9.60 -17.35
CA PRO A 222 26.68 8.15 -17.24
C PRO A 222 28.03 7.47 -17.02
N TYR A 223 28.04 6.42 -16.21
CA TYR A 223 29.12 5.44 -16.20
C TYR A 223 28.99 4.52 -17.42
N ALA A 224 30.14 4.09 -17.97
CA ALA A 224 30.16 3.18 -19.11
C ALA A 224 29.94 1.71 -18.72
N ILE A 225 28.94 1.45 -17.86
CA ILE A 225 28.60 0.13 -17.38
C ILE A 225 27.13 -0.10 -17.72
N PRO A 226 26.78 -1.10 -18.53
CA PRO A 226 25.40 -1.41 -18.84
C PRO A 226 24.71 -2.14 -17.65
N ASP A 227 23.41 -1.96 -17.51
CA ASP A 227 22.53 -2.65 -16.54
C ASP A 227 23.11 -2.74 -15.11
N ALA A 228 23.46 -1.58 -14.57
CA ALA A 228 24.00 -1.48 -13.23
C ALA A 228 23.22 -0.46 -12.37
N ASP A 229 23.06 -0.77 -11.09
CA ASP A 229 22.42 0.08 -10.10
C ASP A 229 23.35 0.32 -8.90
N ILE A 230 23.20 1.44 -8.18
CA ILE A 230 23.98 1.72 -6.98
C ILE A 230 23.32 1.09 -5.75
N LEU A 231 24.08 0.39 -4.95
CA LEU A 231 23.65 -0.10 -3.63
C LEU A 231 24.17 0.81 -2.51
N SER A 232 25.47 1.03 -2.47
CA SER A 232 26.12 1.83 -1.43
C SER A 232 27.42 2.47 -1.91
N VAL A 233 27.87 3.50 -1.21
CA VAL A 233 29.17 4.17 -1.44
C VAL A 233 29.98 4.14 -0.15
N SER A 234 31.20 3.59 -0.19
CA SER A 234 32.07 3.56 0.97
C SER A 234 32.63 4.95 1.31
N PRO A 235 33.10 5.18 2.54
CA PRO A 235 33.76 6.44 2.91
C PRO A 235 34.99 6.79 2.05
N GLU A 236 35.65 5.77 1.48
CA GLU A 236 36.82 5.93 0.59
C GLU A 236 36.42 6.11 -0.87
N GLY A 237 35.12 6.07 -1.20
CA GLY A 237 34.61 6.23 -2.56
C GLY A 237 34.64 4.94 -3.39
N GLU A 238 34.56 3.78 -2.77
CA GLU A 238 34.27 2.52 -3.45
C GLU A 238 32.76 2.35 -3.59
N LEU A 239 32.26 2.11 -4.80
CA LEU A 239 30.86 1.83 -5.07
C LEU A 239 30.58 0.34 -4.88
N ALA A 240 29.53 -0.02 -4.17
CA ALA A 240 28.90 -1.32 -4.25
C ALA A 240 27.74 -1.22 -5.26
N ILE A 241 27.78 -2.01 -6.31
CA ILE A 241 26.83 -1.95 -7.44
C ILE A 241 26.19 -3.30 -7.68
N LEU A 242 24.97 -3.29 -8.19
CA LEU A 242 24.23 -4.46 -8.62
C LEU A 242 24.21 -4.55 -10.14
N MET A 243 24.81 -5.59 -10.69
CA MET A 243 24.90 -5.86 -12.12
C MET A 243 24.03 -7.06 -12.52
N ASN A 244 23.78 -7.22 -13.83
CA ASN A 244 23.02 -8.35 -14.37
C ASN A 244 21.67 -8.54 -13.63
N ARG A 245 20.95 -7.45 -13.51
CA ARG A 245 19.76 -7.35 -12.68
C ARG A 245 18.60 -8.16 -13.26
N ARG A 246 17.88 -8.84 -12.39
CA ARG A 246 16.64 -9.52 -12.70
C ARG A 246 15.60 -9.20 -11.61
N ALA A 247 14.33 -9.21 -11.97
CA ALA A 247 13.24 -9.06 -11.00
C ALA A 247 13.36 -10.10 -9.88
N SER A 248 12.99 -9.72 -8.67
CA SER A 248 13.00 -10.59 -7.50
C SER A 248 11.59 -10.62 -6.88
N VAL A 249 11.38 -9.92 -5.79
CA VAL A 249 10.10 -9.83 -5.10
C VAL A 249 9.68 -8.35 -5.02
N GLY A 250 8.40 -8.07 -5.23
CA GLY A 250 7.88 -6.71 -5.22
C GLY A 250 8.63 -5.81 -6.20
N TRP A 251 9.18 -4.71 -5.71
CA TRP A 251 9.98 -3.77 -6.51
C TRP A 251 11.49 -4.11 -6.53
N ALA A 252 11.93 -5.11 -5.75
CA ALA A 252 13.33 -5.45 -5.62
C ALA A 252 13.88 -6.19 -6.84
N SER A 253 15.18 -6.03 -7.07
CA SER A 253 15.91 -6.78 -8.10
C SER A 253 17.04 -7.55 -7.44
N ARG A 254 17.38 -8.71 -7.98
CA ARG A 254 18.58 -9.49 -7.64
C ARG A 254 19.57 -9.45 -8.78
N GLY A 255 20.85 -9.57 -8.46
CA GLY A 255 21.88 -9.60 -9.49
C GLY A 255 23.23 -10.03 -8.93
N THR A 256 24.29 -9.62 -9.60
CA THR A 256 25.68 -9.81 -9.20
C THR A 256 26.16 -8.56 -8.46
N LEU A 257 26.51 -8.71 -7.19
CA LEU A 257 27.20 -7.67 -6.42
C LEU A 257 28.62 -7.50 -7.00
N ALA A 258 28.97 -6.27 -7.31
CA ALA A 258 30.33 -5.91 -7.70
C ALA A 258 30.77 -4.61 -7.01
N THR A 259 32.08 -4.38 -6.96
CA THR A 259 32.66 -3.12 -6.49
C THR A 259 33.48 -2.43 -7.56
N MET A 260 33.53 -1.09 -7.49
CA MET A 260 34.36 -0.26 -8.38
C MET A 260 34.62 1.11 -7.75
N PRO A 261 35.76 1.77 -8.08
CA PRO A 261 36.00 3.15 -7.64
C PRO A 261 34.94 4.12 -8.18
N ILE A 262 34.57 5.14 -7.40
CA ILE A 262 33.64 6.21 -7.82
C ILE A 262 34.16 7.00 -9.04
N ALA A 263 35.47 7.06 -9.24
CA ALA A 263 36.07 7.68 -10.41
C ALA A 263 35.81 6.90 -11.70
N GLY A 264 35.27 5.70 -11.64
CA GLY A 264 35.06 4.77 -12.74
C GLY A 264 36.14 3.71 -12.82
N GLY A 265 35.94 2.75 -13.70
CA GLY A 265 36.84 1.59 -13.90
C GLY A 265 36.03 0.32 -14.20
N SER A 266 36.73 -0.81 -14.26
CA SER A 266 36.09 -2.11 -14.46
C SER A 266 35.55 -2.63 -13.13
N PRO A 267 34.28 -3.04 -13.05
CA PRO A 267 33.71 -3.65 -11.87
C PRO A 267 34.43 -4.97 -11.51
N ARG A 268 34.57 -5.23 -10.22
CA ARG A 268 35.02 -6.50 -9.66
C ARG A 268 33.82 -7.22 -9.06
N GLU A 269 33.39 -8.29 -9.68
CA GLU A 269 32.31 -9.15 -9.20
C GLU A 269 32.69 -9.86 -7.90
N ILE A 270 31.72 -9.97 -6.97
CA ILE A 270 31.91 -10.53 -5.64
C ILE A 270 30.99 -11.74 -5.42
N LEU A 271 29.68 -11.58 -5.62
CA LEU A 271 28.69 -12.60 -5.26
C LEU A 271 27.42 -12.46 -6.13
N GLU A 272 26.86 -13.57 -6.55
CA GLU A 272 25.58 -13.62 -7.26
C GLU A 272 24.37 -13.63 -6.30
N ASN A 273 23.18 -13.40 -6.82
CA ASN A 273 21.91 -13.43 -6.09
C ASN A 273 21.83 -12.43 -4.92
N VAL A 274 22.57 -11.36 -4.95
CA VAL A 274 22.49 -10.27 -4.01
C VAL A 274 21.34 -9.33 -4.41
N GLN A 275 20.59 -8.84 -3.44
CA GLN A 275 19.52 -7.87 -3.64
C GLN A 275 19.91 -6.47 -3.18
N ASP A 276 20.57 -6.35 -2.04
CA ASP A 276 20.96 -5.09 -1.43
C ASP A 276 22.31 -5.23 -0.73
N ALA A 277 23.03 -4.12 -0.58
CA ALA A 277 24.31 -4.08 0.11
C ALA A 277 24.56 -2.71 0.74
N ASP A 278 25.22 -2.68 1.89
CA ASP A 278 25.69 -1.45 2.51
C ASP A 278 27.06 -1.63 3.17
N TRP A 279 27.92 -0.61 3.05
CA TRP A 279 29.25 -0.61 3.64
C TRP A 279 29.18 -0.33 5.14
N ASP A 280 30.09 -0.95 5.91
CA ASP A 280 30.40 -0.49 7.25
C ASP A 280 31.05 0.91 7.23
N GLU A 281 31.05 1.62 8.36
CA GLU A 281 31.63 2.97 8.45
C GLU A 281 33.14 3.02 8.11
N LYS A 282 33.80 1.88 8.17
CA LYS A 282 35.23 1.76 7.83
C LYS A 282 35.47 1.42 6.36
N GLY A 283 34.43 1.21 5.57
CA GLY A 283 34.54 0.82 4.15
C GLY A 283 35.21 -0.54 3.93
N LYS A 284 35.21 -1.44 4.93
CA LYS A 284 35.94 -2.72 4.86
C LYS A 284 35.03 -3.92 4.63
N ASN A 285 33.84 -3.90 5.21
CA ASN A 285 32.90 -4.99 5.13
C ASN A 285 31.57 -4.53 4.54
N LEU A 286 30.92 -5.41 3.80
CA LEU A 286 29.57 -5.22 3.30
C LEU A 286 28.59 -6.06 4.10
N ALA A 287 27.51 -5.44 4.53
CA ALA A 287 26.27 -6.14 4.85
C ALA A 287 25.50 -6.36 3.54
N ILE A 288 24.90 -7.52 3.37
CA ILE A 288 24.16 -7.86 2.15
C ILE A 288 22.82 -8.54 2.44
N VAL A 289 21.86 -8.34 1.55
CA VAL A 289 20.68 -9.22 1.43
C VAL A 289 20.96 -10.23 0.33
N HIS A 290 21.06 -11.49 0.71
CA HIS A 290 21.44 -12.60 -0.18
C HIS A 290 20.31 -13.63 -0.26
N TRP A 291 20.08 -14.17 -1.46
CA TRP A 291 19.06 -15.17 -1.73
C TRP A 291 19.66 -16.52 -2.10
N GLU A 292 19.25 -17.55 -1.35
CA GLU A 292 19.52 -18.96 -1.66
C GLU A 292 18.16 -19.66 -1.87
N GLY A 293 17.78 -19.85 -3.13
CA GLY A 293 16.41 -20.30 -3.46
C GLY A 293 15.37 -19.27 -2.97
N ARG A 294 14.49 -19.71 -2.05
CA ARG A 294 13.47 -18.84 -1.40
C ARG A 294 13.87 -18.37 0.00
N ARG A 295 15.06 -18.68 0.44
CA ARG A 295 15.62 -18.14 1.69
C ARG A 295 16.26 -16.80 1.44
N CYS A 296 15.79 -15.77 2.14
CA CYS A 296 16.35 -14.42 2.12
C CYS A 296 17.17 -14.23 3.41
N SER A 297 18.46 -13.98 3.31
CA SER A 297 19.35 -13.80 4.46
C SER A 297 19.99 -12.42 4.46
N LEU A 298 20.11 -11.85 5.66
CA LEU A 298 21.00 -10.73 5.98
C LEU A 298 22.33 -11.29 6.43
N GLU A 299 23.39 -10.98 5.71
CA GLU A 299 24.75 -11.41 6.02
C GLU A 299 25.63 -10.23 6.39
N PHE A 300 26.47 -10.39 7.42
CA PHE A 300 27.48 -9.40 7.79
C PHE A 300 28.61 -10.01 8.64
N PRO A 301 29.87 -9.98 8.17
CA PRO A 301 30.26 -9.72 6.78
C PRO A 301 29.75 -10.81 5.83
N ILE A 302 29.97 -10.63 4.51
CA ILE A 302 29.56 -11.61 3.49
C ILE A 302 29.95 -13.03 3.91
N GLY A 303 29.00 -13.98 3.80
CA GLY A 303 29.16 -15.38 4.19
C GLY A 303 28.79 -15.68 5.65
N ILE A 304 28.50 -14.66 6.48
CA ILE A 304 28.04 -14.85 7.86
C ILE A 304 26.60 -14.36 7.98
N SER A 305 25.64 -15.30 8.00
CA SER A 305 24.22 -14.98 8.17
C SER A 305 23.96 -14.54 9.61
N VAL A 306 23.46 -13.30 9.77
CA VAL A 306 23.05 -12.73 11.07
C VAL A 306 21.55 -12.80 11.28
N TYR A 307 20.78 -12.87 10.18
CA TYR A 307 19.32 -13.05 10.20
C TYR A 307 18.85 -13.68 8.89
N ALA A 308 17.76 -14.43 8.91
CA ALA A 308 17.19 -15.00 7.69
C ALA A 308 15.70 -15.21 7.84
N VAL A 309 14.99 -15.07 6.70
CA VAL A 309 13.56 -15.27 6.59
C VAL A 309 13.24 -16.25 5.47
N THR A 310 12.07 -16.89 5.58
CA THR A 310 11.50 -17.86 4.63
C THR A 310 9.98 -17.70 4.61
N GLY A 311 9.26 -18.52 3.85
CA GLY A 311 7.80 -18.56 3.89
C GLY A 311 7.12 -17.31 3.30
N GLY A 312 7.75 -16.68 2.31
CA GLY A 312 7.22 -15.47 1.68
C GLY A 312 7.63 -14.15 2.34
N HIS A 313 8.30 -14.22 3.50
CA HIS A 313 8.94 -13.03 4.07
C HIS A 313 10.18 -12.65 3.27
N TRP A 314 10.48 -11.37 3.20
CA TRP A 314 11.65 -10.86 2.50
C TRP A 314 12.19 -9.58 3.13
N LEU A 315 13.45 -9.25 2.87
CA LEU A 315 14.18 -8.13 3.45
C LEU A 315 14.52 -7.09 2.39
N SER A 316 14.54 -5.81 2.77
CA SER A 316 14.98 -4.73 1.87
C SER A 316 15.63 -3.57 2.61
N ASN A 317 16.25 -2.66 1.85
CA ASN A 317 16.76 -1.37 2.31
C ASN A 317 17.68 -1.48 3.55
N ILE A 318 18.69 -2.35 3.48
CA ILE A 318 19.64 -2.49 4.59
C ILE A 318 20.56 -1.28 4.71
N ARG A 319 20.89 -0.88 5.95
CA ARG A 319 21.81 0.22 6.27
C ARG A 319 22.62 -0.10 7.52
N VAL A 320 23.93 0.06 7.43
CA VAL A 320 24.85 -0.12 8.54
C VAL A 320 25.05 1.20 9.28
N SER A 321 24.87 1.21 10.60
CA SER A 321 25.07 2.41 11.41
C SER A 321 26.56 2.66 11.68
N PRO A 322 26.93 3.91 12.08
CA PRO A 322 28.26 4.19 12.59
C PRO A 322 28.70 3.35 13.80
N ARG A 323 27.76 2.69 14.47
CA ARG A 323 28.00 1.83 15.65
C ARG A 323 28.01 0.34 15.31
N GLY A 324 27.78 -0.02 14.03
CA GLY A 324 27.74 -1.40 13.56
C GLY A 324 26.39 -2.11 13.74
N GLU A 325 25.33 -1.38 14.11
CA GLU A 325 23.96 -1.90 14.05
C GLU A 325 23.50 -1.92 12.58
N ILE A 326 22.69 -2.91 12.20
CA ILE A 326 22.13 -3.00 10.85
C ILE A 326 20.63 -2.76 10.92
N ALA A 327 20.15 -1.69 10.28
CA ALA A 327 18.75 -1.44 10.09
C ALA A 327 18.29 -2.03 8.75
N PHE A 328 17.07 -2.54 8.71
CA PHE A 328 16.46 -3.13 7.52
C PHE A 328 14.94 -3.05 7.58
N LEU A 329 14.31 -3.29 6.44
CA LEU A 329 12.86 -3.46 6.34
C LEU A 329 12.56 -4.96 6.20
N GLU A 330 11.66 -5.49 7.03
CA GLU A 330 11.11 -6.84 6.89
C GLU A 330 9.67 -6.76 6.37
N HIS A 331 9.40 -7.46 5.28
CA HIS A 331 8.10 -7.57 4.63
C HIS A 331 7.54 -8.97 4.85
N PRO A 332 6.38 -9.12 5.52
CA PRO A 332 5.81 -10.42 5.84
C PRO A 332 5.11 -11.10 4.68
N LEU A 333 4.91 -10.39 3.55
CA LEU A 333 4.19 -10.88 2.40
C LEU A 333 5.02 -10.72 1.13
N GLU A 334 5.16 -11.80 0.37
CA GLU A 334 5.88 -11.82 -0.90
C GLU A 334 5.22 -10.86 -1.91
N GLY A 335 6.00 -9.89 -2.39
CA GLY A 335 5.55 -8.92 -3.37
C GLY A 335 4.89 -7.65 -2.83
N ASP A 336 4.50 -7.63 -1.56
CA ASP A 336 3.90 -6.47 -0.89
C ASP A 336 4.99 -5.59 -0.25
N ASP A 337 4.76 -4.28 -0.15
CA ASP A 337 5.67 -3.34 0.48
C ASP A 337 5.25 -2.93 1.91
N ALA A 338 4.19 -3.53 2.44
CA ALA A 338 3.87 -3.42 3.85
C ALA A 338 4.95 -4.12 4.71
N GLY A 339 5.22 -3.60 5.90
CA GLY A 339 6.25 -4.22 6.73
C GLY A 339 6.65 -3.44 7.97
N PHE A 340 7.82 -3.82 8.48
CA PHE A 340 8.38 -3.31 9.72
C PHE A 340 9.75 -2.67 9.49
N VAL A 341 10.06 -1.65 10.28
CA VAL A 341 11.43 -1.11 10.41
C VAL A 341 12.10 -1.85 11.56
N GLU A 342 13.21 -2.51 11.29
CA GLU A 342 13.89 -3.36 12.24
C GLU A 342 15.38 -3.03 12.34
N ILE A 343 15.98 -3.39 13.48
CA ILE A 343 17.40 -3.26 13.75
C ILE A 343 17.91 -4.57 14.33
N ILE A 344 19.09 -4.98 13.91
CA ILE A 344 19.89 -6.02 14.56
C ILE A 344 21.20 -5.42 15.08
N ASP A 345 21.50 -5.67 16.33
CA ASP A 345 22.73 -5.18 16.95
C ASP A 345 23.93 -6.11 16.65
N PRO A 346 25.19 -5.71 16.94
CA PRO A 346 26.36 -6.54 16.72
C PRO A 346 26.38 -7.87 17.51
N ASN A 347 25.50 -8.01 18.52
CA ASN A 347 25.33 -9.25 19.29
C ASN A 347 24.25 -10.16 18.70
N GLY A 348 23.61 -9.77 17.58
CA GLY A 348 22.56 -10.52 16.92
C GLY A 348 21.17 -10.34 17.55
N GLN A 349 20.96 -9.34 18.43
CA GLN A 349 19.64 -9.06 18.99
C GLN A 349 18.82 -8.20 18.05
N LYS A 350 17.71 -8.76 17.57
CA LYS A 350 16.75 -8.08 16.70
C LYS A 350 15.70 -7.33 17.53
N ARG A 351 15.31 -6.15 17.09
CA ARG A 351 14.18 -5.39 17.64
C ARG A 351 13.43 -4.65 16.55
N VAL A 352 12.12 -4.61 16.67
CA VAL A 352 11.22 -3.81 15.83
C VAL A 352 11.17 -2.38 16.36
N LEU A 353 11.24 -1.41 15.47
CA LEU A 353 11.07 -0.01 15.78
C LEU A 353 9.75 0.52 15.20
N GLY A 354 8.95 1.16 16.05
CA GLY A 354 7.63 1.63 15.67
C GLY A 354 6.62 0.50 15.55
N GLY A 355 5.71 0.62 14.59
CA GLY A 355 4.64 -0.34 14.35
C GLY A 355 4.71 -0.94 12.94
N PHE A 356 3.64 -1.60 12.54
CA PHE A 356 3.43 -2.06 11.18
C PHE A 356 3.06 -0.89 10.26
N TRP A 357 3.66 -0.86 9.07
CA TRP A 357 3.45 0.13 8.03
C TRP A 357 2.78 -0.51 6.82
N PHE A 358 1.76 0.13 6.26
CA PHE A 358 1.05 -0.38 5.08
C PHE A 358 1.87 -0.28 3.80
N SER A 359 2.82 0.63 3.74
CA SER A 359 3.87 0.71 2.74
C SER A 359 5.10 1.29 3.41
N VAL A 360 6.25 0.65 3.26
CA VAL A 360 7.53 1.15 3.77
C VAL A 360 8.65 0.88 2.78
N ARG A 361 9.36 1.97 2.40
CA ARG A 361 10.49 1.93 1.46
C ARG A 361 11.52 2.97 1.82
N GLY A 362 12.75 2.72 1.41
CA GLY A 362 13.85 3.66 1.64
C GLY A 362 14.19 3.78 3.12
N LEU A 363 15.45 3.67 3.44
CA LEU A 363 15.97 3.67 4.81
C LEU A 363 17.34 4.33 4.84
N ALA A 364 17.59 5.16 5.85
CA ALA A 364 18.91 5.72 6.11
C ALA A 364 19.10 5.97 7.62
N TRP A 365 20.34 5.86 8.09
CA TRP A 365 20.68 6.30 9.44
C TRP A 365 20.82 7.83 9.51
N ASP A 366 20.40 8.39 10.63
CA ASP A 366 20.85 9.75 11.00
C ASP A 366 22.36 9.71 11.23
N PRO A 367 23.13 10.72 10.80
CA PRO A 367 24.58 10.74 10.99
C PRO A 367 25.05 10.58 12.44
N SER A 368 24.20 10.90 13.42
CA SER A 368 24.48 10.66 14.85
C SER A 368 24.31 9.18 15.27
N GLY A 369 23.66 8.36 14.44
CA GLY A 369 23.34 6.96 14.75
C GLY A 369 22.30 6.79 15.86
N ASP A 370 21.47 7.80 16.16
CA ASP A 370 20.45 7.76 17.20
C ASP A 370 19.01 7.64 16.67
N SER A 371 18.86 7.71 15.37
CA SER A 371 17.56 7.65 14.70
C SER A 371 17.68 7.14 13.27
N LEU A 372 16.55 6.65 12.76
CA LEU A 372 16.35 6.21 11.37
C LEU A 372 15.45 7.19 10.63
N TRP A 373 15.75 7.36 9.35
CA TRP A 373 14.92 8.05 8.39
C TRP A 373 14.40 7.04 7.38
N PHE A 374 13.12 7.09 7.04
CA PHE A 374 12.51 6.18 6.08
C PHE A 374 11.26 6.80 5.46
N SER A 375 10.81 6.22 4.36
CA SER A 375 9.55 6.57 3.72
C SER A 375 8.50 5.52 4.05
N ALA A 376 7.32 5.97 4.47
CA ALA A 376 6.23 5.06 4.79
C ALA A 376 4.86 5.70 4.59
N SER A 377 3.83 4.88 4.42
CA SER A 377 2.44 5.28 4.52
C SER A 377 1.80 4.74 5.79
N GLU A 378 1.03 5.62 6.46
CA GLU A 378 0.19 5.25 7.61
C GLU A 378 -1.23 5.00 7.10
N ALA A 379 -1.85 3.91 7.51
CA ALA A 379 -3.27 3.77 7.33
C ALA A 379 -4.01 4.76 8.23
N GLN A 380 -4.83 5.63 7.65
CA GLN A 380 -5.80 6.45 8.38
C GLN A 380 -7.21 6.09 7.93
N GLY A 381 -7.89 5.29 8.75
CA GLY A 381 -9.24 4.82 8.43
C GLY A 381 -9.24 3.86 7.24
N GLU A 382 -10.07 4.14 6.24
CA GLU A 382 -10.25 3.31 5.04
C GLU A 382 -9.32 3.69 3.86
N ARG A 383 -8.38 4.64 4.04
CA ARG A 383 -7.52 5.12 2.93
C ARG A 383 -6.07 5.12 3.31
N GLU A 384 -5.24 4.59 2.43
CA GLU A 384 -3.81 4.83 2.45
C GLU A 384 -3.50 6.29 2.12
N ARG A 385 -2.45 6.81 2.75
CA ARG A 385 -1.88 8.10 2.35
C ARG A 385 -0.62 7.84 1.53
N PRO A 386 -0.25 8.74 0.61
CA PRO A 386 1.05 8.67 -0.05
C PRO A 386 2.18 8.57 0.98
N ARG A 387 3.21 7.79 0.66
CA ARG A 387 4.39 7.66 1.50
C ARG A 387 4.98 9.04 1.81
N SER A 388 5.21 9.26 3.08
CA SER A 388 5.85 10.45 3.64
C SER A 388 7.20 10.08 4.22
N VAL A 389 8.10 11.03 4.39
CA VAL A 389 9.39 10.80 5.06
C VAL A 389 9.22 10.96 6.56
N TYR A 390 9.67 9.96 7.31
CA TYR A 390 9.65 9.92 8.78
C TYR A 390 11.06 9.87 9.34
N ARG A 391 11.20 10.39 10.56
CA ARG A 391 12.37 10.18 11.43
C ARG A 391 11.89 9.48 12.70
N LEU A 392 12.48 8.34 13.03
CA LEU A 392 12.17 7.53 14.19
C LEU A 392 13.41 7.38 15.05
N THR A 393 13.37 7.87 16.28
CA THR A 393 14.47 7.69 17.23
C THR A 393 14.53 6.26 17.74
N LEU A 394 15.72 5.81 18.17
CA LEU A 394 15.88 4.49 18.77
C LEU A 394 15.09 4.31 20.07
N THR A 395 14.61 5.41 20.67
CA THR A 395 13.71 5.45 21.83
C THR A 395 12.23 5.41 21.47
N GLY A 396 11.88 5.34 20.17
CA GLY A 396 10.50 5.19 19.68
C GLY A 396 9.78 6.51 19.37
N ASN A 397 10.45 7.68 19.43
CA ASN A 397 9.80 8.95 19.05
C ASN A 397 9.75 9.07 17.52
N LEU A 398 8.53 9.12 16.98
CA LEU A 398 8.26 9.24 15.56
C LEU A 398 7.92 10.69 15.19
N HIS A 399 8.57 11.19 14.12
CA HIS A 399 8.29 12.50 13.55
C HIS A 399 8.13 12.41 12.05
N ARG A 400 6.99 12.86 11.52
CA ARG A 400 6.81 13.06 10.08
C ARG A 400 7.56 14.31 9.65
N VAL A 401 8.48 14.16 8.70
CA VAL A 401 9.43 15.19 8.29
C VAL A 401 9.01 15.91 7.02
N ALA A 402 8.59 15.14 6.01
CA ALA A 402 8.13 15.66 4.73
C ALA A 402 6.96 14.82 4.22
N SER A 403 5.97 15.48 3.62
CA SER A 403 4.83 14.85 2.97
C SER A 403 4.40 15.67 1.76
N GLU A 404 4.00 14.97 0.70
CA GLU A 404 3.44 15.55 -0.51
C GLU A 404 2.19 14.79 -0.94
N SER A 405 1.55 15.24 -2.02
CA SER A 405 0.43 14.54 -2.64
C SER A 405 0.86 13.37 -3.55
N SER A 406 2.15 13.17 -3.73
CA SER A 406 2.78 12.05 -4.45
C SER A 406 3.64 11.23 -3.52
N GLU A 407 3.94 10.00 -3.92
CA GLU A 407 4.83 9.11 -3.18
C GLU A 407 6.23 9.70 -3.03
N LEU A 408 6.76 9.70 -1.81
CA LEU A 408 8.14 10.06 -1.54
C LEU A 408 8.94 8.80 -1.17
N THR A 409 10.06 8.57 -1.84
CA THR A 409 11.01 7.51 -1.47
C THR A 409 12.35 8.11 -1.07
N LEU A 410 12.75 7.87 0.17
CA LEU A 410 14.04 8.28 0.70
C LEU A 410 15.13 7.32 0.20
N HIS A 411 16.22 7.87 -0.32
CA HIS A 411 17.36 7.08 -0.78
C HIS A 411 18.55 7.21 0.17
N ASP A 412 18.80 8.40 0.71
CA ASP A 412 19.95 8.64 1.56
C ASP A 412 19.79 9.92 2.41
N VAL A 413 20.64 10.06 3.43
CA VAL A 413 20.75 11.25 4.30
C VAL A 413 22.22 11.64 4.44
N SER A 414 22.58 12.85 4.02
CA SER A 414 23.95 13.36 4.15
C SER A 414 24.33 13.64 5.61
N ARG A 415 25.66 13.85 5.86
CA ARG A 415 26.17 14.26 7.18
C ARG A 415 25.55 15.57 7.70
N GLU A 416 25.10 16.43 6.81
CA GLU A 416 24.42 17.70 7.12
C GLU A 416 22.90 17.55 7.24
N ARG A 417 22.37 16.31 7.23
CA ARG A 417 20.94 15.98 7.23
C ARG A 417 20.19 16.53 6.02
N VAL A 418 20.87 16.62 4.87
CA VAL A 418 20.24 16.83 3.59
C VAL A 418 19.65 15.51 3.12
N LEU A 419 18.37 15.51 2.72
CA LEU A 419 17.71 14.30 2.25
C LEU A 419 17.87 14.15 0.74
N LEU A 420 18.18 12.95 0.29
CA LEU A 420 18.13 12.54 -1.10
C LEU A 420 16.89 11.67 -1.29
N LEU A 421 15.93 12.16 -2.07
CA LEU A 421 14.65 11.49 -2.22
C LEU A 421 14.12 11.57 -3.65
N THR A 422 13.27 10.63 -4.02
CA THR A 422 12.47 10.70 -5.23
C THR A 422 11.04 11.09 -4.91
N ARG A 423 10.44 11.80 -5.87
CA ARG A 423 9.00 11.90 -6.02
C ARG A 423 8.59 10.90 -7.07
N ASP A 424 7.74 9.96 -6.67
CA ASP A 424 7.38 8.82 -7.49
C ASP A 424 5.91 8.91 -7.92
N VAL A 425 5.65 8.48 -9.15
CA VAL A 425 4.32 8.19 -9.67
C VAL A 425 4.35 6.72 -10.06
N GLU A 426 3.65 5.92 -9.30
CA GLU A 426 3.54 4.48 -9.48
C GLU A 426 2.18 4.14 -10.09
N ARG A 427 2.17 3.21 -11.04
CA ARG A 427 0.93 2.72 -11.68
C ARG A 427 1.08 1.27 -12.08
N TYR A 428 0.05 0.48 -11.86
CA TYR A 428 -0.16 -0.73 -12.63
C TYR A 428 -1.07 -0.43 -13.80
N GLU A 429 -0.63 -0.83 -14.99
CA GLU A 429 -1.38 -0.63 -16.23
C GLU A 429 -1.65 -2.00 -16.87
N VAL A 430 -2.84 -2.15 -17.47
CA VAL A 430 -3.29 -3.37 -18.16
C VAL A 430 -3.46 -3.07 -19.63
N LEU A 431 -2.87 -3.90 -20.47
CA LEU A 431 -3.11 -3.87 -21.90
C LEU A 431 -3.77 -5.18 -22.37
N THR A 432 -4.70 -5.07 -23.30
CA THR A 432 -5.21 -6.19 -24.08
C THR A 432 -4.64 -6.14 -25.48
N ASN A 433 -4.15 -7.28 -25.97
CA ASN A 433 -3.74 -7.47 -27.36
C ASN A 433 -4.74 -8.41 -28.04
N VAL A 434 -5.61 -7.86 -28.88
CA VAL A 434 -6.59 -8.63 -29.65
C VAL A 434 -6.19 -8.61 -31.10
N SER A 435 -5.91 -9.76 -31.69
CA SER A 435 -5.50 -9.89 -33.09
C SER A 435 -4.30 -8.99 -33.48
N GLY A 436 -3.39 -8.75 -32.53
CA GLY A 436 -2.18 -7.95 -32.76
C GLY A 436 -2.32 -6.45 -32.51
N VAL A 437 -3.48 -6.00 -32.01
CA VAL A 437 -3.71 -4.57 -31.68
C VAL A 437 -3.76 -4.41 -30.16
N ASP A 438 -2.81 -3.63 -29.63
CA ASP A 438 -2.79 -3.28 -28.20
C ASP A 438 -3.82 -2.18 -27.91
N ARG A 439 -4.54 -2.37 -26.79
CA ARG A 439 -5.48 -1.37 -26.26
C ARG A 439 -5.27 -1.23 -24.77
N ASP A 440 -5.29 0.00 -24.29
CA ASP A 440 -5.32 0.28 -22.86
C ASP A 440 -6.62 -0.28 -22.26
N PHE A 441 -6.43 -1.09 -21.24
CA PHE A 441 -7.50 -1.78 -20.53
C PHE A 441 -7.47 -1.51 -19.04
N SER A 442 -6.63 -0.56 -18.60
CA SER A 442 -6.53 -0.16 -17.21
C SER A 442 -7.86 0.35 -16.66
N TRP A 443 -8.12 0.05 -15.41
CA TRP A 443 -9.24 0.58 -14.68
C TRP A 443 -8.72 1.24 -13.41
N LEU A 444 -8.88 2.56 -13.28
CA LEU A 444 -8.25 3.35 -12.23
C LEU A 444 -6.69 3.35 -12.31
N ASP A 445 -6.03 3.86 -11.29
CA ASP A 445 -4.57 4.12 -11.34
C ASP A 445 -3.70 2.88 -11.06
N PHE A 446 -4.26 1.85 -10.43
CA PHE A 446 -3.50 0.68 -9.96
C PHE A 446 -4.25 -0.61 -10.26
N SER A 447 -4.38 -0.94 -11.56
CA SER A 447 -5.09 -2.13 -12.02
C SER A 447 -4.13 -3.22 -12.44
N ARG A 448 -4.30 -4.43 -11.91
CA ARG A 448 -3.58 -5.63 -12.33
C ARG A 448 -4.55 -6.66 -12.89
N ALA A 449 -4.18 -7.28 -13.99
CA ALA A 449 -4.91 -8.43 -14.49
C ALA A 449 -4.50 -9.69 -13.72
N ASP A 450 -5.48 -10.44 -13.27
CA ASP A 450 -5.28 -11.68 -12.51
C ASP A 450 -5.71 -12.93 -13.27
N ASP A 451 -6.65 -12.77 -14.21
CA ASP A 451 -7.08 -13.88 -15.08
C ASP A 451 -7.78 -13.38 -16.36
N LEU A 452 -7.85 -14.25 -17.34
CA LEU A 452 -8.64 -14.11 -18.57
C LEU A 452 -9.57 -15.31 -18.69
N SER A 453 -10.87 -15.06 -18.84
CA SER A 453 -11.85 -16.13 -19.01
C SER A 453 -11.49 -17.06 -20.19
N LEU A 454 -11.89 -18.33 -20.13
CA LEU A 454 -11.56 -19.33 -21.13
C LEU A 454 -11.99 -18.94 -22.54
N ASP A 455 -13.10 -18.22 -22.68
CA ASP A 455 -13.61 -17.69 -23.95
C ASP A 455 -12.87 -16.41 -24.41
N GLY A 456 -11.96 -15.89 -23.60
CA GLY A 456 -11.16 -14.69 -23.88
C GLY A 456 -11.97 -13.39 -23.87
N ARG A 457 -13.16 -13.34 -23.26
CA ARG A 457 -14.05 -12.17 -23.27
C ARG A 457 -14.02 -11.33 -22.01
N SER A 458 -13.69 -11.92 -20.88
CA SER A 458 -13.71 -11.26 -19.56
C SER A 458 -12.35 -11.33 -18.90
N VAL A 459 -11.90 -10.21 -18.36
CA VAL A 459 -10.65 -10.08 -17.60
C VAL A 459 -10.99 -9.84 -16.14
N LEU A 460 -10.38 -10.62 -15.26
CA LEU A 460 -10.39 -10.38 -13.81
C LEU A 460 -9.31 -9.36 -13.50
N LEU A 461 -9.65 -8.34 -12.75
CA LEU A 461 -8.75 -7.26 -12.35
C LEU A 461 -8.76 -7.12 -10.83
N THR A 462 -7.60 -6.92 -10.24
CA THR A 462 -7.47 -6.36 -8.89
C THR A 462 -7.07 -4.91 -9.00
N VAL A 463 -7.74 -4.04 -8.26
CA VAL A 463 -7.37 -2.65 -8.08
C VAL A 463 -6.73 -2.49 -6.70
N GLU A 464 -5.49 -2.02 -6.68
CA GLU A 464 -4.65 -1.94 -5.46
C GLU A 464 -4.44 -0.49 -4.97
N GLY A 465 -4.93 0.53 -5.69
CA GLY A 465 -4.67 1.93 -5.39
C GLY A 465 -5.61 2.57 -4.36
N GLU A 466 -5.42 3.87 -4.12
CA GLU A 466 -6.23 4.67 -3.17
C GLU A 466 -7.74 4.57 -3.40
N ALA A 467 -8.17 4.28 -4.62
CA ALA A 467 -9.58 4.15 -4.97
C ALA A 467 -10.24 2.88 -4.40
N ALA A 468 -9.46 1.80 -4.22
CA ALA A 468 -9.91 0.51 -3.70
C ALA A 468 -9.87 0.42 -2.16
N GLY A 469 -9.15 1.32 -1.48
CA GLY A 469 -9.01 1.27 -0.02
C GLY A 469 -8.03 0.21 0.46
N ARG A 470 -8.17 -0.20 1.72
CA ARG A 470 -7.25 -1.12 2.40
C ARG A 470 -7.34 -2.58 1.97
N ASP A 471 -8.49 -2.96 1.44
CA ASP A 471 -8.85 -4.37 1.24
C ASP A 471 -8.67 -4.80 -0.20
N TYR A 472 -8.19 -3.86 -1.06
CA TYR A 472 -8.20 -4.02 -2.52
C TYR A 472 -9.58 -4.41 -3.06
N GLU A 473 -9.82 -4.21 -4.35
CA GLU A 473 -11.12 -4.49 -4.95
C GLU A 473 -10.97 -5.31 -6.22
N VAL A 474 -11.80 -6.33 -6.35
CA VAL A 474 -11.83 -7.22 -7.50
C VAL A 474 -12.91 -6.77 -8.48
N TYR A 475 -12.54 -6.64 -9.73
CA TYR A 475 -13.42 -6.27 -10.83
C TYR A 475 -13.39 -7.32 -11.96
N VAL A 476 -14.51 -7.44 -12.66
CA VAL A 476 -14.57 -8.14 -13.95
C VAL A 476 -14.90 -7.14 -15.04
N ARG A 477 -14.10 -7.11 -16.09
CA ARG A 477 -14.29 -6.23 -17.25
C ARG A 477 -14.29 -7.01 -18.54
N ASN A 478 -15.30 -6.74 -19.40
CA ASN A 478 -15.36 -7.36 -20.73
C ASN A 478 -14.46 -6.63 -21.72
N ILE A 479 -13.82 -7.37 -22.61
CA ILE A 479 -12.91 -6.82 -23.63
C ILE A 479 -13.61 -5.95 -24.69
N ASP A 480 -14.94 -5.97 -24.72
CA ASP A 480 -15.76 -5.11 -25.59
C ASP A 480 -15.78 -3.63 -25.17
N GLY A 481 -15.19 -3.32 -24.01
CA GLY A 481 -15.10 -1.96 -23.46
C GLY A 481 -16.29 -1.55 -22.61
N SER A 482 -17.19 -2.45 -22.27
CA SER A 482 -18.26 -2.19 -21.30
C SER A 482 -17.68 -1.83 -19.93
N PRO A 483 -18.42 -1.07 -19.08
CA PRO A 483 -17.97 -0.73 -17.74
C PRO A 483 -17.65 -1.97 -16.92
N PRO A 484 -16.61 -1.95 -16.09
CA PRO A 484 -16.30 -3.06 -15.22
C PRO A 484 -17.37 -3.27 -14.15
N ILE A 485 -17.51 -4.51 -13.72
CA ILE A 485 -18.41 -4.92 -12.65
C ILE A 485 -17.53 -5.14 -11.40
N GLU A 486 -17.83 -4.41 -10.34
CA GLU A 486 -17.25 -4.66 -9.01
C GLU A 486 -17.77 -5.98 -8.48
N VAL A 487 -16.88 -6.84 -8.01
CA VAL A 487 -17.19 -8.20 -7.56
C VAL A 487 -17.07 -8.32 -6.06
N GLY A 488 -16.12 -7.61 -5.45
CA GLY A 488 -15.94 -7.53 -4.02
C GLY A 488 -14.48 -7.39 -3.59
N PRO A 489 -14.23 -7.28 -2.27
CA PRO A 489 -12.90 -7.04 -1.73
C PRO A 489 -11.98 -8.25 -1.82
N GLY A 490 -10.68 -8.01 -1.99
CA GLY A 490 -9.61 -9.00 -2.00
C GLY A 490 -8.71 -8.95 -3.23
N TYR A 491 -7.83 -9.95 -3.35
CA TYR A 491 -7.01 -10.18 -4.53
C TYR A 491 -7.66 -11.19 -5.47
N GLY A 492 -7.93 -10.81 -6.70
CA GLY A 492 -8.42 -11.71 -7.73
C GLY A 492 -7.44 -12.84 -8.03
N SER A 493 -7.94 -14.00 -8.40
CA SER A 493 -7.09 -15.14 -8.77
C SER A 493 -7.55 -15.87 -10.03
N ALA A 494 -8.82 -16.21 -10.15
CA ALA A 494 -9.34 -16.88 -11.34
C ALA A 494 -10.86 -16.73 -11.52
N ILE A 495 -11.30 -16.63 -12.77
CA ILE A 495 -12.72 -16.69 -13.15
C ILE A 495 -13.15 -18.17 -13.27
N SER A 496 -14.32 -18.52 -12.72
CA SER A 496 -14.85 -19.88 -12.86
C SER A 496 -15.14 -20.25 -14.33
N PRO A 497 -15.08 -21.53 -14.70
CA PRO A 497 -15.33 -21.97 -16.08
C PRO A 497 -16.71 -21.57 -16.62
N ASP A 498 -17.71 -21.42 -15.75
CA ASP A 498 -19.07 -21.00 -16.10
C ASP A 498 -19.25 -19.46 -16.09
N GLY A 499 -18.19 -18.70 -15.71
CA GLY A 499 -18.19 -17.25 -15.67
C GLY A 499 -19.02 -16.63 -14.55
N ASN A 500 -19.50 -17.40 -13.57
CA ASN A 500 -20.40 -16.92 -12.53
C ASN A 500 -19.70 -16.51 -11.22
N TRP A 501 -18.45 -16.96 -11.03
CA TRP A 501 -17.69 -16.76 -9.81
C TRP A 501 -16.26 -16.31 -10.10
N ALA A 502 -15.72 -15.48 -9.21
CA ALA A 502 -14.30 -15.21 -9.10
C ALA A 502 -13.76 -15.86 -7.83
N LEU A 503 -12.64 -16.57 -7.95
CA LEU A 503 -11.78 -16.91 -6.83
C LEU A 503 -10.96 -15.68 -6.46
N ALA A 504 -10.92 -15.37 -5.19
CA ALA A 504 -10.07 -14.30 -4.66
C ALA A 504 -9.43 -14.74 -3.34
N ILE A 505 -8.35 -14.07 -2.97
CA ILE A 505 -7.74 -14.17 -1.65
C ILE A 505 -8.39 -13.10 -0.79
N ALA A 506 -8.93 -13.49 0.36
CA ALA A 506 -9.59 -12.57 1.27
C ALA A 506 -8.64 -11.46 1.73
N PRO A 507 -9.15 -10.24 1.94
CA PRO A 507 -8.31 -9.09 2.27
C PRO A 507 -7.61 -9.26 3.61
N PHE A 508 -6.42 -8.63 3.71
CA PHE A 508 -5.56 -8.62 4.90
C PHE A 508 -5.98 -7.57 5.96
N ALA A 509 -7.22 -7.10 5.93
CA ALA A 509 -7.73 -6.00 6.76
C ALA A 509 -7.46 -6.12 8.27
N ASN A 510 -7.13 -7.33 8.75
CA ASN A 510 -6.92 -7.62 10.17
C ASN A 510 -5.44 -7.70 10.59
N GLY A 511 -4.52 -7.32 9.72
CA GLY A 511 -3.08 -7.27 10.02
C GLY A 511 -2.29 -8.51 9.58
N PRO A 512 -0.96 -8.49 9.74
CA PRO A 512 -0.04 -9.50 9.18
C PRO A 512 -0.13 -10.89 9.84
N GLU A 513 -0.85 -11.01 10.96
CA GLU A 513 -1.05 -12.30 11.66
C GLU A 513 -2.19 -13.13 11.05
N VAL A 514 -2.94 -12.57 10.10
CA VAL A 514 -4.07 -13.27 9.48
C VAL A 514 -3.58 -14.14 8.34
N VAL A 515 -3.81 -15.44 8.44
CA VAL A 515 -3.50 -16.40 7.38
C VAL A 515 -4.41 -16.13 6.18
N PRO A 516 -3.86 -15.79 4.98
CA PRO A 516 -4.66 -15.52 3.79
C PRO A 516 -5.54 -16.71 3.43
N GLN A 517 -6.84 -16.46 3.19
CA GLN A 517 -7.84 -17.51 2.88
C GLN A 517 -8.51 -17.26 1.54
N LEU A 518 -9.03 -18.29 0.91
CA LEU A 518 -9.77 -18.17 -0.35
C LEU A 518 -11.24 -17.82 -0.09
N VAL A 519 -11.75 -16.94 -0.94
CA VAL A 519 -13.15 -16.52 -0.98
C VAL A 519 -13.69 -16.67 -2.41
N LEU A 520 -14.96 -17.04 -2.52
CA LEU A 520 -15.71 -17.00 -3.77
C LEU A 520 -16.55 -15.72 -3.81
N LEU A 521 -16.31 -14.93 -4.81
CA LEU A 521 -17.04 -13.69 -5.08
C LEU A 521 -17.98 -13.91 -6.26
N PRO A 522 -19.29 -13.60 -6.17
CA PRO A 522 -20.22 -13.79 -7.28
C PRO A 522 -20.02 -12.71 -8.34
N ILE A 523 -19.90 -13.11 -9.62
CA ILE A 523 -19.88 -12.17 -10.74
C ILE A 523 -21.35 -11.83 -11.08
N GLY A 524 -21.88 -10.78 -10.44
CA GLY A 524 -23.28 -10.39 -10.55
C GLY A 524 -24.06 -10.57 -9.26
N LYS A 525 -25.20 -11.29 -9.31
CA LYS A 525 -26.07 -11.45 -8.14
C LYS A 525 -25.60 -12.62 -7.26
N GLY A 526 -25.51 -12.39 -5.97
CA GLY A 526 -25.12 -13.43 -5.01
C GLY A 526 -24.53 -12.82 -3.74
N ALA A 527 -24.06 -13.68 -2.84
CA ALA A 527 -23.29 -13.27 -1.66
C ALA A 527 -21.91 -13.95 -1.68
N PRO A 528 -20.86 -13.25 -1.23
CA PRO A 528 -19.54 -13.85 -1.07
C PRO A 528 -19.59 -15.08 -0.16
N ARG A 529 -18.73 -16.07 -0.43
CA ARG A 529 -18.63 -17.31 0.34
C ARG A 529 -17.18 -17.60 0.69
N ASN A 530 -16.86 -17.69 1.98
CA ASN A 530 -15.56 -18.18 2.42
C ASN A 530 -15.39 -19.63 1.98
N LEU A 531 -14.32 -19.91 1.25
CA LEU A 531 -14.05 -21.24 0.71
C LEU A 531 -13.13 -22.05 1.60
N THR A 532 -12.13 -21.39 2.20
CA THR A 532 -11.17 -22.02 3.10
C THR A 532 -11.18 -21.33 4.47
N GLN A 533 -10.84 -22.09 5.51
CA GLN A 533 -10.60 -21.65 6.87
C GLN A 533 -9.64 -22.65 7.52
N ASP A 534 -8.40 -22.62 7.09
CA ASP A 534 -7.37 -23.56 7.52
C ASP A 534 -6.06 -22.85 7.89
N ALA A 535 -5.04 -23.62 8.22
CA ALA A 535 -3.72 -23.08 8.59
C ALA A 535 -2.79 -22.91 7.36
N ILE A 536 -3.29 -23.09 6.13
CA ILE A 536 -2.52 -22.90 4.92
C ILE A 536 -2.67 -21.43 4.50
N ALA A 537 -1.56 -20.73 4.30
CA ALA A 537 -1.55 -19.43 3.68
C ALA A 537 -1.73 -19.57 2.17
N HIS A 538 -2.77 -18.97 1.61
CA HIS A 538 -3.12 -19.07 0.18
C HIS A 538 -2.58 -17.87 -0.58
N TYR A 539 -1.88 -18.10 -1.72
CA TYR A 539 -1.25 -17.04 -2.50
C TYR A 539 -1.84 -16.85 -3.90
N SER A 540 -2.33 -17.93 -4.51
CA SER A 540 -3.04 -17.90 -5.79
C SER A 540 -3.88 -19.14 -5.94
N ALA A 541 -4.91 -19.09 -6.80
CA ALA A 541 -5.78 -20.23 -7.06
C ALA A 541 -6.19 -20.29 -8.54
N GLY A 542 -6.64 -21.45 -8.98
CA GLY A 542 -7.18 -21.72 -10.31
C GLY A 542 -8.30 -22.75 -10.24
N TRP A 543 -9.05 -22.86 -11.32
CA TRP A 543 -10.14 -23.81 -11.44
C TRP A 543 -9.73 -25.06 -12.21
N PHE A 544 -10.31 -26.18 -11.81
CA PHE A 544 -10.44 -27.32 -12.73
C PHE A 544 -11.48 -27.01 -13.81
N PRO A 545 -11.32 -27.55 -15.02
CA PRO A 545 -12.21 -27.25 -16.13
C PRO A 545 -13.68 -27.62 -15.89
N ASP A 546 -13.95 -28.58 -15.01
CA ASP A 546 -15.30 -29.03 -14.64
C ASP A 546 -15.98 -28.12 -13.58
N GLY A 547 -15.25 -27.16 -13.02
CA GLY A 547 -15.74 -26.24 -11.99
C GLY A 547 -16.03 -26.88 -10.63
N ARG A 548 -15.61 -28.13 -10.39
CA ARG A 548 -15.89 -28.85 -9.14
C ARG A 548 -14.75 -28.79 -8.13
N GLN A 549 -13.55 -28.62 -8.63
CA GLN A 549 -12.32 -28.55 -7.84
C GLN A 549 -11.55 -27.28 -8.15
N ILE A 550 -10.73 -26.89 -7.20
CA ILE A 550 -9.75 -25.81 -7.32
C ILE A 550 -8.35 -26.37 -7.09
N VAL A 551 -7.39 -25.75 -7.73
CA VAL A 551 -5.97 -25.86 -7.41
C VAL A 551 -5.53 -24.55 -6.79
N PHE A 552 -4.71 -24.58 -5.76
CA PHE A 552 -4.16 -23.35 -5.19
C PHE A 552 -2.71 -23.53 -4.78
N VAL A 553 -1.98 -22.43 -4.78
CA VAL A 553 -0.63 -22.32 -4.24
C VAL A 553 -0.74 -21.85 -2.79
N GLY A 554 -0.10 -22.56 -1.89
CA GLY A 554 -0.12 -22.21 -0.49
C GLY A 554 1.00 -22.87 0.29
N SER A 555 1.23 -22.39 1.53
CA SER A 555 2.22 -22.92 2.46
C SER A 555 1.63 -23.09 3.85
N LYS A 556 2.04 -24.15 4.54
CA LYS A 556 1.84 -24.31 5.99
C LYS A 556 2.91 -23.52 6.76
N PRO A 557 2.66 -23.11 8.00
CA PRO A 557 3.68 -22.47 8.82
C PRO A 557 4.97 -23.28 8.88
N GLY A 558 6.10 -22.68 8.51
CA GLY A 558 7.42 -23.31 8.51
C GLY A 558 7.71 -24.22 7.32
N HIS A 559 6.84 -24.31 6.32
CA HIS A 559 7.01 -25.11 5.11
C HIS A 559 7.11 -24.22 3.87
N ALA A 560 7.77 -24.71 2.83
CA ALA A 560 7.80 -24.03 1.54
C ALA A 560 6.45 -24.12 0.82
N VAL A 561 6.25 -23.23 -0.16
CA VAL A 561 5.03 -23.22 -1.00
C VAL A 561 4.92 -24.49 -1.83
N GLN A 562 3.69 -24.95 -2.07
CA GLN A 562 3.39 -26.06 -2.98
C GLN A 562 1.98 -25.90 -3.54
N SER A 563 1.64 -26.70 -4.55
CA SER A 563 0.28 -26.73 -5.09
C SER A 563 -0.58 -27.75 -4.36
N TRP A 564 -1.83 -27.36 -4.12
CA TRP A 564 -2.84 -28.15 -3.43
C TRP A 564 -4.10 -28.27 -4.29
N ILE A 565 -4.83 -29.37 -4.13
CA ILE A 565 -6.17 -29.54 -4.70
C ILE A 565 -7.20 -29.64 -3.59
N GLN A 566 -8.36 -29.02 -3.81
CA GLN A 566 -9.51 -29.10 -2.91
C GLN A 566 -10.82 -29.12 -3.69
N ASP A 567 -11.80 -29.88 -3.19
CA ASP A 567 -13.16 -29.87 -3.72
C ASP A 567 -13.87 -28.56 -3.34
N LEU A 568 -14.65 -28.00 -4.26
CA LEU A 568 -15.36 -26.74 -4.05
C LEU A 568 -16.42 -26.81 -2.93
N ASN A 569 -16.96 -28.00 -2.68
CA ASN A 569 -17.93 -28.23 -1.62
C ASN A 569 -17.32 -28.46 -0.24
N GLY A 570 -16.00 -28.32 -0.13
CA GLY A 570 -15.24 -28.53 1.09
C GLY A 570 -14.46 -29.85 1.09
N GLY A 571 -13.72 -30.09 2.15
CA GLY A 571 -12.84 -31.25 2.28
C GLY A 571 -11.41 -30.82 2.60
N THR A 572 -10.57 -31.77 2.97
CA THR A 572 -9.18 -31.52 3.29
C THR A 572 -8.38 -31.31 2.01
N ALA A 573 -7.66 -30.20 1.92
CA ALA A 573 -6.75 -29.94 0.82
C ALA A 573 -5.64 -30.98 0.73
N GLN A 574 -5.35 -31.46 -0.47
CA GLN A 574 -4.33 -32.48 -0.76
C GLN A 574 -3.16 -31.85 -1.52
N PRO A 575 -1.91 -32.00 -1.06
CA PRO A 575 -0.75 -31.51 -1.79
C PRO A 575 -0.53 -32.38 -3.04
N ILE A 576 -0.16 -31.74 -4.16
CA ILE A 576 0.06 -32.42 -5.46
C ILE A 576 1.44 -32.16 -6.05
N THR A 577 2.18 -31.21 -5.52
CA THR A 577 3.58 -30.98 -5.88
C THR A 577 4.46 -31.13 -4.64
N PRO A 578 5.76 -31.37 -4.79
CA PRO A 578 6.72 -31.22 -3.69
C PRO A 578 6.76 -29.78 -3.17
N GLU A 579 7.21 -29.60 -1.94
CA GLU A 579 7.55 -28.29 -1.41
C GLU A 579 8.60 -27.60 -2.30
N GLY A 580 8.48 -26.28 -2.48
CA GLY A 580 9.31 -25.49 -3.39
C GLY A 580 8.85 -25.53 -4.85
N THR A 581 7.78 -26.27 -5.17
CA THR A 581 7.24 -26.33 -6.53
C THR A 581 5.76 -25.97 -6.54
N SER A 582 5.36 -24.97 -7.33
CA SER A 582 4.00 -24.43 -7.29
C SER A 582 3.50 -23.95 -8.64
N GLY A 583 2.18 -24.03 -8.85
CA GLY A 583 1.47 -23.52 -10.03
C GLY A 583 -0.02 -23.78 -9.97
N THR A 584 -0.78 -23.11 -10.83
CA THR A 584 -2.25 -23.18 -10.86
C THR A 584 -2.82 -23.50 -12.23
N ARG A 585 -1.98 -23.75 -13.25
CA ARG A 585 -2.45 -23.94 -14.63
C ARG A 585 -2.78 -25.41 -14.92
N ILE A 586 -4.06 -25.75 -14.77
CA ILE A 586 -4.60 -27.05 -15.09
C ILE A 586 -4.85 -27.17 -16.62
N SER A 587 -4.54 -28.34 -17.22
CA SER A 587 -4.84 -28.61 -18.63
C SER A 587 -6.36 -28.65 -18.87
N PRO A 588 -6.83 -28.37 -20.11
CA PRO A 588 -8.27 -28.37 -20.44
C PRO A 588 -8.99 -29.69 -20.21
N ASP A 589 -8.27 -30.82 -20.23
CA ASP A 589 -8.82 -32.14 -19.92
C ASP A 589 -8.82 -32.50 -18.43
N GLY A 590 -8.30 -31.55 -17.57
CA GLY A 590 -8.25 -31.72 -16.13
C GLY A 590 -7.20 -32.71 -15.62
N LYS A 591 -6.24 -33.16 -16.46
CA LYS A 591 -5.33 -34.25 -16.10
C LYS A 591 -3.91 -33.81 -15.76
N LEU A 592 -3.51 -32.62 -16.18
CA LEU A 592 -2.15 -32.11 -16.02
C LEU A 592 -2.15 -30.78 -15.28
N LEU A 593 -1.15 -30.57 -14.41
CA LEU A 593 -0.83 -29.31 -13.80
C LEU A 593 0.55 -28.86 -14.28
N SER A 594 0.70 -27.63 -14.74
CA SER A 594 2.03 -27.03 -14.87
C SER A 594 2.40 -26.28 -13.59
N ALA A 595 3.61 -26.55 -13.09
CA ALA A 595 4.15 -25.93 -11.90
C ALA A 595 5.64 -25.60 -12.10
N MET A 596 6.15 -24.60 -11.41
CA MET A 596 7.53 -24.14 -11.50
C MET A 596 8.24 -24.36 -10.16
N ASP A 597 9.46 -24.88 -10.22
CA ASP A 597 10.31 -25.04 -9.04
C ASP A 597 11.10 -23.75 -8.70
N GLU A 598 11.85 -23.80 -7.61
CA GLU A 598 12.65 -22.66 -7.11
C GLU A 598 13.79 -22.25 -8.06
N GLU A 599 14.26 -23.17 -8.91
CA GLU A 599 15.28 -22.91 -9.94
C GLU A 599 14.70 -22.25 -11.20
N GLY A 600 13.36 -22.12 -11.26
CA GLY A 600 12.64 -21.58 -12.42
C GLY A 600 12.43 -22.59 -13.53
N THR A 601 12.48 -23.88 -13.21
CA THR A 601 12.18 -24.98 -14.15
C THR A 601 10.69 -25.29 -14.15
N ILE A 602 10.09 -25.38 -15.33
CA ILE A 602 8.66 -25.68 -15.45
C ILE A 602 8.46 -27.19 -15.60
N TRP A 603 7.70 -27.75 -14.68
CA TRP A 603 7.31 -29.14 -14.62
C TRP A 603 5.85 -29.36 -15.01
N VAL A 604 5.54 -30.52 -15.54
CA VAL A 604 4.16 -30.98 -15.80
C VAL A 604 3.90 -32.19 -14.91
N TYR A 605 2.95 -32.03 -14.01
CA TYR A 605 2.48 -33.07 -13.09
C TYR A 605 1.23 -33.73 -13.62
N ALA A 606 1.24 -35.06 -13.76
CA ALA A 606 0.06 -35.81 -14.07
C ALA A 606 -0.74 -36.05 -12.79
N LEU A 607 -2.03 -35.68 -12.79
CA LEU A 607 -2.89 -35.76 -11.60
C LEU A 607 -3.36 -37.18 -11.27
N ASN A 608 -2.99 -38.17 -12.10
CA ASN A 608 -3.20 -39.60 -11.84
C ASN A 608 -2.07 -40.23 -11.00
N GLY A 609 -1.05 -39.46 -10.59
CA GLY A 609 0.08 -39.92 -9.82
C GLY A 609 1.29 -40.41 -10.62
N ASP A 610 1.28 -40.28 -11.94
CA ASP A 610 2.45 -40.57 -12.76
C ASP A 610 3.61 -39.59 -12.45
N LYS A 611 4.84 -40.02 -12.78
CA LYS A 611 6.02 -39.17 -12.53
C LYS A 611 5.94 -37.87 -13.30
N PRO A 612 6.30 -36.74 -12.66
CA PRO A 612 6.35 -35.44 -13.36
C PRO A 612 7.39 -35.45 -14.46
N SER A 613 7.14 -34.64 -15.48
CA SER A 613 8.05 -34.46 -16.62
C SER A 613 8.36 -32.98 -16.82
N LEU A 614 9.50 -32.68 -17.41
CA LEU A 614 9.83 -31.30 -17.81
C LEU A 614 8.87 -30.82 -18.90
N LEU A 615 8.46 -29.55 -18.83
CA LEU A 615 7.74 -28.91 -19.91
C LEU A 615 8.64 -28.83 -21.14
N LYS A 616 8.34 -29.62 -22.18
CA LYS A 616 9.20 -29.69 -23.35
C LYS A 616 9.28 -28.37 -24.11
N GLY A 617 10.50 -27.92 -24.39
CA GLY A 617 10.77 -26.68 -25.12
C GLY A 617 10.81 -25.41 -24.23
N SER A 618 10.56 -25.56 -22.90
CA SER A 618 10.80 -24.46 -21.97
C SER A 618 12.29 -24.24 -21.75
N GLU A 619 12.65 -22.99 -21.48
CA GLU A 619 14.01 -22.56 -21.17
C GLU A 619 14.01 -21.83 -19.82
N LYS A 620 15.19 -21.75 -19.21
CA LYS A 620 15.35 -21.01 -17.95
C LYS A 620 14.97 -19.53 -18.14
N GLY A 621 14.13 -19.01 -17.23
CA GLY A 621 13.58 -17.66 -17.31
C GLY A 621 12.24 -17.55 -18.04
N ASP A 622 11.68 -18.67 -18.48
CA ASP A 622 10.30 -18.70 -18.95
C ASP A 622 9.33 -18.74 -17.76
N THR A 623 8.22 -18.03 -17.88
CA THR A 623 7.10 -18.06 -16.92
C THR A 623 5.87 -18.70 -17.54
N PRO A 624 5.13 -19.57 -16.82
CA PRO A 624 3.92 -20.21 -17.33
C PRO A 624 2.82 -19.20 -17.65
N VAL A 625 2.26 -19.26 -18.85
CA VAL A 625 1.10 -18.46 -19.27
C VAL A 625 -0.17 -19.32 -19.22
N GLY A 626 -0.17 -20.46 -19.88
CA GLY A 626 -1.32 -21.38 -19.86
C GLY A 626 -1.33 -22.38 -21.02
N TRP A 627 -2.33 -23.28 -21.00
CA TRP A 627 -2.56 -24.28 -21.99
C TRP A 627 -3.36 -23.74 -23.18
N SER A 628 -3.10 -24.27 -24.38
CA SER A 628 -4.05 -24.13 -25.50
C SER A 628 -5.35 -24.86 -25.20
N GLN A 629 -6.45 -24.47 -25.87
CA GLN A 629 -7.77 -25.05 -25.65
C GLN A 629 -7.82 -26.58 -25.92
N ASP A 630 -7.00 -27.07 -26.85
CA ASP A 630 -6.89 -28.50 -27.18
C ASP A 630 -5.88 -29.25 -26.28
N GLY A 631 -5.20 -28.58 -25.35
CA GLY A 631 -4.20 -29.16 -24.44
C GLY A 631 -2.89 -29.60 -25.10
N ARG A 632 -2.71 -29.40 -26.42
CA ARG A 632 -1.54 -29.89 -27.15
C ARG A 632 -0.36 -28.92 -27.09
N GLN A 633 -0.63 -27.65 -26.74
CA GLN A 633 0.37 -26.58 -26.70
C GLN A 633 0.34 -25.94 -25.33
N PHE A 634 1.46 -25.34 -24.98
CA PHE A 634 1.58 -24.53 -23.77
C PHE A 634 2.23 -23.18 -24.11
N TYR A 635 1.72 -22.11 -23.55
CA TYR A 635 2.28 -20.78 -23.73
C TYR A 635 3.17 -20.43 -22.55
N VAL A 636 4.34 -19.83 -22.86
CA VAL A 636 5.27 -19.27 -21.89
C VAL A 636 5.62 -17.84 -22.27
N ALA A 637 5.91 -17.02 -21.28
CA ALA A 637 6.39 -15.65 -21.49
C ALA A 637 7.82 -15.52 -20.99
N ARG A 638 8.64 -14.68 -21.69
CA ARG A 638 9.94 -14.26 -21.23
C ARG A 638 9.93 -12.76 -21.02
N SER A 639 10.03 -12.34 -19.77
CA SER A 639 9.82 -10.96 -19.33
C SER A 639 11.06 -10.27 -18.79
N ASP A 640 12.24 -10.86 -18.97
CA ASP A 640 13.53 -10.29 -18.52
C ASP A 640 13.86 -8.95 -19.19
N HIS A 641 13.36 -8.70 -20.41
CA HIS A 641 13.54 -7.47 -21.17
C HIS A 641 12.28 -7.11 -21.98
N LEU A 642 12.12 -5.82 -22.29
CA LEU A 642 11.13 -5.37 -23.27
C LEU A 642 11.72 -5.46 -24.70
N PRO A 643 10.93 -5.91 -25.68
CA PRO A 643 9.55 -6.45 -25.58
C PRO A 643 9.52 -7.82 -24.91
N VAL A 644 8.47 -8.08 -24.12
CA VAL A 644 8.22 -9.42 -23.58
C VAL A 644 7.83 -10.36 -24.69
N LYS A 645 8.48 -11.52 -24.74
CA LYS A 645 8.27 -12.50 -25.80
C LYS A 645 7.37 -13.62 -25.29
N VAL A 646 6.27 -13.84 -25.99
CA VAL A 646 5.35 -14.95 -25.73
C VAL A 646 5.64 -16.06 -26.73
N TYR A 647 5.95 -17.23 -26.21
CA TYR A 647 6.24 -18.42 -27.02
C TYR A 647 5.15 -19.47 -26.86
N ARG A 648 4.94 -20.22 -27.91
CA ARG A 648 4.10 -21.40 -27.95
C ARG A 648 4.96 -22.64 -28.03
N LEU A 649 4.76 -23.58 -27.11
CA LEU A 649 5.49 -24.83 -27.00
C LEU A 649 4.59 -26.01 -27.42
N GLU A 650 5.01 -26.79 -28.42
CA GLU A 650 4.31 -28.03 -28.80
C GLU A 650 4.75 -29.15 -27.87
N GLN A 651 3.81 -29.68 -27.06
CA GLN A 651 4.12 -30.69 -26.03
C GLN A 651 4.66 -32.02 -26.57
N SER A 652 4.27 -32.42 -27.77
CA SER A 652 4.72 -33.69 -28.38
C SER A 652 6.20 -33.62 -28.78
N ARG A 653 6.65 -32.53 -29.37
CA ARG A 653 7.98 -32.38 -30.00
C ARG A 653 8.90 -31.43 -29.30
N GLY A 654 8.40 -30.60 -28.37
CA GLY A 654 9.17 -29.51 -27.73
C GLY A 654 9.53 -28.38 -28.70
N LYS A 655 8.79 -28.25 -29.82
CA LYS A 655 8.97 -27.15 -30.75
C LYS A 655 8.55 -25.83 -30.08
N ARG A 656 9.39 -24.78 -30.21
CA ARG A 656 9.17 -23.45 -29.65
C ARG A 656 9.00 -22.45 -30.79
N ASP A 657 7.84 -21.81 -30.84
CA ASP A 657 7.54 -20.78 -31.83
C ASP A 657 7.24 -19.45 -31.13
N LEU A 658 7.86 -18.35 -31.56
CA LEU A 658 7.52 -17.00 -31.11
C LEU A 658 6.13 -16.64 -31.64
N VAL A 659 5.19 -16.33 -30.74
CA VAL A 659 3.80 -15.97 -31.08
C VAL A 659 3.63 -14.45 -31.10
N ARG A 660 4.21 -13.76 -30.10
CA ARG A 660 4.00 -12.32 -29.92
C ARG A 660 5.16 -11.69 -29.18
N GLU A 661 5.41 -10.43 -29.52
CA GLU A 661 6.20 -9.51 -28.74
C GLU A 661 5.26 -8.45 -28.15
N LEU A 662 5.31 -8.25 -26.82
CA LEU A 662 4.46 -7.36 -26.07
C LEU A 662 5.31 -6.19 -25.53
N ALA A 663 4.94 -4.97 -25.83
CA ALA A 663 5.57 -3.80 -25.26
C ALA A 663 4.56 -2.65 -25.16
N PRO A 664 4.53 -1.92 -24.05
CA PRO A 664 3.72 -0.71 -23.96
C PRO A 664 4.12 0.29 -25.04
N PRO A 665 3.17 1.07 -25.59
CA PRO A 665 3.46 2.11 -26.60
C PRO A 665 4.48 3.14 -26.12
N ASP A 666 4.47 3.46 -24.81
CA ASP A 666 5.48 4.28 -24.15
C ASP A 666 6.25 3.42 -23.14
N PRO A 667 7.51 3.05 -23.41
CA PRO A 667 8.30 2.20 -22.53
C PRO A 667 8.92 2.97 -21.35
N ALA A 668 8.77 4.30 -21.26
CA ALA A 668 9.42 5.10 -20.23
C ALA A 668 8.87 4.77 -18.84
N GLY A 669 9.75 4.38 -17.93
CA GLY A 669 9.43 4.00 -16.57
C GLY A 669 8.79 2.61 -16.43
N VAL A 670 8.58 1.89 -17.51
CA VAL A 670 8.15 0.50 -17.43
C VAL A 670 9.27 -0.33 -16.82
N ILE A 671 8.97 -0.94 -15.72
CA ILE A 671 9.84 -1.94 -15.13
C ILE A 671 9.51 -3.23 -15.86
N PRO A 672 10.50 -3.88 -16.51
CA PRO A 672 10.28 -5.08 -17.29
C PRO A 672 9.98 -6.30 -16.39
N ASP A 673 9.08 -6.10 -15.46
CA ASP A 673 8.42 -7.14 -14.71
C ASP A 673 6.96 -7.13 -15.15
N ILE A 674 6.71 -7.75 -16.31
CA ILE A 674 5.34 -8.06 -16.68
C ILE A 674 4.91 -9.17 -15.75
N SER A 675 4.26 -8.76 -14.67
CA SER A 675 3.88 -9.61 -13.55
C SER A 675 2.84 -10.65 -13.95
N SER A 676 2.12 -10.42 -15.06
CA SER A 676 1.10 -11.35 -15.52
C SER A 676 0.87 -11.24 -17.03
N VAL A 677 0.93 -12.38 -17.71
CA VAL A 677 0.49 -12.55 -19.09
C VAL A 677 -0.55 -13.67 -19.12
N PHE A 678 -1.70 -13.37 -19.67
CA PHE A 678 -2.79 -14.34 -19.87
C PHE A 678 -3.10 -14.47 -21.36
N ALA A 679 -3.38 -15.68 -21.81
CA ALA A 679 -3.74 -15.97 -23.19
C ALA A 679 -5.09 -16.70 -23.21
N SER A 680 -5.98 -16.31 -24.11
CA SER A 680 -7.15 -17.14 -24.43
C SER A 680 -6.70 -18.49 -25.02
N GLY A 681 -7.54 -19.52 -24.90
CA GLY A 681 -7.21 -20.88 -25.32
C GLY A 681 -6.74 -21.02 -26.77
N GLU A 682 -7.11 -20.08 -27.66
CA GLU A 682 -6.65 -20.03 -29.05
C GLU A 682 -5.46 -19.07 -29.27
N GLY A 683 -5.01 -18.36 -28.21
CA GLY A 683 -3.93 -17.38 -28.30
C GLY A 683 -4.30 -16.12 -29.09
N GLY A 684 -5.58 -15.93 -29.42
CA GLY A 684 -6.08 -14.78 -30.19
C GLY A 684 -6.19 -13.50 -29.37
N THR A 685 -6.42 -13.66 -28.07
CA THR A 685 -6.45 -12.55 -27.08
C THR A 685 -5.34 -12.78 -26.08
N LEU A 686 -4.55 -11.75 -25.86
CA LEU A 686 -3.57 -11.67 -24.77
C LEU A 686 -3.93 -10.51 -23.87
N VAL A 687 -3.75 -10.70 -22.58
CA VAL A 687 -3.87 -9.64 -21.56
C VAL A 687 -2.58 -9.63 -20.77
N TYR A 688 -2.03 -8.47 -20.54
CA TYR A 688 -0.82 -8.34 -19.75
C TYR A 688 -0.81 -7.07 -18.89
N SER A 689 -0.22 -7.19 -17.72
CA SER A 689 -0.04 -6.08 -16.80
C SER A 689 1.44 -5.73 -16.69
N TYR A 690 1.71 -4.46 -16.48
CA TYR A 690 3.07 -3.99 -16.19
C TYR A 690 3.04 -2.87 -15.17
N PHE A 691 4.10 -2.80 -14.39
CA PHE A 691 4.30 -1.74 -13.43
C PHE A 691 5.07 -0.59 -14.10
N ARG A 692 4.55 0.63 -13.91
CA ARG A 692 5.19 1.86 -14.36
C ARG A 692 5.60 2.69 -13.16
N LEU A 693 6.88 3.01 -13.06
CA LEU A 693 7.45 3.94 -12.11
C LEU A 693 8.02 5.14 -12.87
N GLN A 694 7.55 6.33 -12.56
CA GLN A 694 8.14 7.58 -13.02
C GLN A 694 8.66 8.34 -11.81
N SER A 695 9.95 8.65 -11.81
CA SER A 695 10.63 9.25 -10.67
C SER A 695 11.37 10.51 -11.02
N ASP A 696 11.29 11.50 -10.15
CA ASP A 696 12.13 12.69 -10.17
C ASP A 696 13.01 12.71 -8.91
N LEU A 697 14.31 12.89 -9.06
CA LEU A 697 15.28 12.95 -7.97
C LEU A 697 15.41 14.38 -7.42
N TYR A 698 15.34 14.51 -6.11
CA TYR A 698 15.41 15.77 -5.38
C TYR A 698 16.44 15.73 -4.25
N ILE A 699 17.04 16.87 -4.00
CA ILE A 699 17.70 17.21 -2.75
C ILE A 699 16.72 18.02 -1.92
N ALA A 700 16.51 17.63 -0.65
CA ALA A 700 15.67 18.36 0.29
C ALA A 700 16.51 18.92 1.44
N THR A 701 16.50 20.25 1.59
CA THR A 701 17.21 20.98 2.65
C THR A 701 16.20 21.58 3.63
N SER A 702 16.44 21.44 4.94
CA SER A 702 15.61 22.08 5.96
C SER A 702 15.91 23.60 6.01
N LYS A 703 14.84 24.41 6.01
CA LYS A 703 14.93 25.84 6.34
C LYS A 703 14.89 26.05 7.83
#